data_7e7aa98c9cf85bf5882d9abbc2e20fa2
#
_entry.id   7e7aa98c9cf85bf5882d9abbc2e20fa2
#
_cell.length_a   1.000
_cell.length_b   1.000
_cell.length_c   1.000
_cell.angle_alpha   90.00
_cell.angle_beta   90.00
_cell.angle_gamma   90.00
#
_symmetry.space_group_name_H-M   'P 1'
#
loop_
_entity.id
_entity.type
_entity.pdbx_description
1 polymer ?
#
loop_
_entity_poly.entity_id
_entity_poly.type
_entity_poly.pdbx_seq_one_letter_code
_entity_poly.pdbx_strand_id
1 'polypeptide(L)'
;MMFRQSMLTLSLFAAFYANAESSDTVFQPASYTPSQMDFGGVGLIKMPTGRMAPEGEFNLSANINHEYRMYNASIALFPWFEATIRYAIVPNKRMGAQEFSGDSPYLDKGIDFKFRLLEESRWLPEVAVGVRDFGGTGLFDGEFIAASKKLYTNDYGVFDFTLGMGWGYMGMHGNVTNPFCKANDKFCERPKDFGGTGGEVDYHRWFKGPAAIYGGVEYQTPYQPLRLKVEYDTNDYSEDFPTRFRPGDFYEVDMTQHTPINVGLIYRAHRNIDLRLSYERGDTVSAGFSLRTNYNELASQWRDEPTPRPSNEQPENINEVDWQSLEKQLALVAGYEGVKIHVDDTTVIISGEQVKYRDSEIAHERAAAVLRNQLPKSINTYKVINTQQHIATEAADIDAKEYERVANVSYIKPHISDASSVSKDTKVRGQQVHDGSERLYYGVSPTLRQSIAEPEEFYIFNLGVRGEASYWLTNQLQASSSIQVNIYDNYPELNFIVPPDGTTVPPRVRSLGRMYFHDNPVRMDTLQLTWFDNFGDSIYQQTYAGYLESMFAGVGTEWLYRPRGKNWAIGADINLVAQRDPDSWFGVYQQETQYSAADGRSFKVLDKGYTGFVSGYYMPKWSWLDDTLFKIDVGQYLAQDVGVRGDFSKQFKSGVIVGAYASLSNLSSEEFGEGSFTKGFYISIPFDVMTVKPSRNRAKFDWQPLTRDGGQKLNKEHDLFSLTDSASPWFTRKNTVPQP
;
A
#
# COMPACT_ATOMS: atom_id res chain seq x y z
N MET A 1 -3.15 5.99 -30.48
CA MET A 1 -2.00 6.32 -29.66
C MET A 1 -2.10 5.74 -28.23
N MET A 2 -3.29 5.43 -27.76
CA MET A 2 -3.60 4.84 -26.43
C MET A 2 -2.99 3.45 -26.10
N PHE A 3 -2.69 2.62 -27.09
CA PHE A 3 -2.20 1.25 -26.85
C PHE A 3 -0.73 1.13 -26.42
N ARG A 4 0.07 2.19 -26.59
CA ARG A 4 1.50 2.17 -26.20
C ARG A 4 1.77 2.56 -24.75
N GLN A 5 0.88 3.29 -24.11
CA GLN A 5 1.08 3.79 -22.73
C GLN A 5 0.66 2.77 -21.67
N SER A 6 -0.33 1.92 -21.93
CA SER A 6 -0.75 0.84 -21.03
C SER A 6 0.28 -0.29 -20.86
N MET A 7 1.26 -0.41 -21.77
CA MET A 7 2.29 -1.45 -21.69
C MET A 7 3.43 -1.19 -20.69
N LEU A 8 3.70 0.06 -20.35
CA LEU A 8 4.81 0.37 -19.43
C LEU A 8 4.49 0.04 -17.96
N THR A 9 3.25 0.16 -17.56
CA THR A 9 2.81 -0.25 -16.22
C THR A 9 2.72 -1.78 -16.07
N LEU A 10 2.40 -2.50 -17.15
CA LEU A 10 2.41 -3.96 -17.16
C LEU A 10 3.83 -4.55 -17.13
N SER A 11 4.82 -3.87 -17.72
CA SER A 11 6.19 -4.38 -17.79
C SER A 11 6.92 -4.37 -16.45
N LEU A 12 6.59 -3.49 -15.54
CA LEU A 12 7.12 -3.48 -14.17
C LEU A 12 6.63 -4.67 -13.32
N PHE A 13 5.42 -5.16 -13.57
CA PHE A 13 4.89 -6.35 -12.89
C PHE A 13 5.27 -7.68 -13.57
N ALA A 14 5.54 -7.69 -14.87
CA ALA A 14 5.95 -8.89 -15.60
C ALA A 14 7.38 -9.35 -15.29
N ALA A 15 8.24 -8.48 -14.78
CA ALA A 15 9.62 -8.82 -14.41
C ALA A 15 9.73 -9.73 -13.16
N PHE A 16 8.63 -9.95 -12.43
CA PHE A 16 8.62 -10.74 -11.20
C PHE A 16 8.57 -12.26 -11.38
N TYR A 17 8.33 -12.79 -12.60
CA TYR A 17 7.99 -14.21 -12.74
C TYR A 17 8.65 -14.89 -13.93
N ALA A 18 9.97 -15.01 -13.91
CA ALA A 18 10.70 -15.94 -14.77
C ALA A 18 11.29 -17.11 -13.95
N ASN A 19 10.43 -17.96 -13.41
CA ASN A 19 10.83 -19.29 -12.96
C ASN A 19 10.04 -20.32 -13.77
N ALA A 20 10.75 -21.03 -14.66
CA ALA A 20 10.19 -22.13 -15.41
C ALA A 20 10.04 -23.34 -14.47
N GLU A 21 8.82 -23.67 -14.12
CA GLU A 21 8.49 -24.96 -13.51
C GLU A 21 8.12 -25.99 -14.59
N SER A 22 8.54 -27.24 -14.34
CA SER A 22 8.37 -28.38 -15.22
C SER A 22 6.89 -28.73 -15.51
N SER A 23 6.63 -29.20 -16.70
CA SER A 23 5.31 -29.46 -17.31
C SER A 23 4.52 -30.68 -16.76
N ASP A 24 4.91 -31.29 -15.63
CA ASP A 24 4.36 -32.60 -15.22
C ASP A 24 3.11 -32.56 -14.35
N THR A 25 2.48 -31.39 -14.11
CA THR A 25 1.37 -31.24 -13.16
C THR A 25 0.00 -30.99 -13.76
N VAL A 26 -0.17 -31.14 -15.08
CA VAL A 26 -1.42 -30.77 -15.77
C VAL A 26 -2.64 -31.61 -15.35
N PHE A 27 -2.44 -32.80 -14.78
CA PHE A 27 -3.50 -33.75 -14.41
C PHE A 27 -3.58 -34.13 -12.93
N GLN A 28 -2.92 -33.41 -12.02
CA GLN A 28 -3.14 -33.64 -10.58
C GLN A 28 -4.49 -33.02 -10.14
N PRO A 29 -5.20 -33.60 -9.14
CA PRO A 29 -6.42 -32.99 -8.63
C PRO A 29 -6.11 -31.59 -8.10
N ALA A 30 -6.58 -30.57 -8.82
CA ALA A 30 -6.32 -29.19 -8.52
C ALA A 30 -6.92 -28.80 -7.18
N SER A 31 -6.15 -28.10 -6.40
CA SER A 31 -6.74 -27.23 -5.39
C SER A 31 -7.61 -26.20 -6.13
N TYR A 32 -8.92 -26.31 -5.98
CA TYR A 32 -9.85 -25.31 -6.51
C TYR A 32 -9.54 -23.96 -5.87
N THR A 33 -9.11 -22.99 -6.66
CA THR A 33 -8.97 -21.58 -6.25
C THR A 33 -10.10 -20.77 -6.89
N PRO A 34 -10.86 -19.97 -6.13
CA PRO A 34 -11.90 -19.13 -6.68
C PRO A 34 -11.39 -18.20 -7.78
N SER A 35 -12.27 -17.85 -8.72
CA SER A 35 -11.93 -16.98 -9.84
C SER A 35 -12.62 -15.63 -9.74
N GLN A 36 -12.08 -14.62 -10.45
CA GLN A 36 -12.58 -13.27 -10.45
C GLN A 36 -13.81 -13.10 -11.33
N MET A 37 -14.71 -12.19 -10.97
CA MET A 37 -15.81 -11.69 -11.80
C MET A 37 -15.39 -10.45 -12.60
N ASP A 38 -16.24 -9.96 -13.48
CA ASP A 38 -15.95 -8.79 -14.33
C ASP A 38 -15.85 -7.49 -13.55
N PHE A 39 -16.59 -7.36 -12.47
CA PHE A 39 -16.52 -6.22 -11.54
C PHE A 39 -15.32 -6.26 -10.59
N GLY A 40 -14.46 -7.29 -10.70
CA GLY A 40 -13.39 -7.56 -9.74
C GLY A 40 -13.89 -8.26 -8.47
N GLY A 41 -12.96 -8.84 -7.70
CA GLY A 41 -13.29 -9.72 -6.59
C GLY A 41 -13.79 -11.10 -7.05
N VAL A 42 -13.90 -12.02 -6.09
CA VAL A 42 -14.31 -13.40 -6.39
C VAL A 42 -15.80 -13.46 -6.71
N GLY A 43 -16.14 -14.06 -7.86
CA GLY A 43 -17.54 -14.21 -8.29
C GLY A 43 -17.72 -15.08 -9.52
N LEU A 44 -18.96 -15.15 -10.02
CA LEU A 44 -19.30 -15.77 -11.30
C LEU A 44 -18.85 -14.88 -12.47
N ILE A 45 -19.71 -14.49 -13.36
CA ILE A 45 -19.41 -13.54 -14.45
C ILE A 45 -19.68 -12.11 -13.98
N LYS A 46 -20.92 -11.79 -13.62
CA LYS A 46 -21.37 -10.49 -13.09
C LYS A 46 -21.75 -10.57 -11.61
N MET A 47 -22.18 -11.73 -11.14
CA MET A 47 -22.74 -11.93 -9.81
C MET A 47 -21.69 -12.42 -8.80
N PRO A 48 -21.68 -11.86 -7.58
CA PRO A 48 -20.76 -12.32 -6.53
C PRO A 48 -21.13 -13.70 -6.00
N THR A 49 -20.14 -14.40 -5.47
CA THR A 49 -20.31 -15.70 -4.80
C THR A 49 -20.05 -15.58 -3.30
N GLY A 50 -20.38 -16.64 -2.55
CA GLY A 50 -19.99 -16.79 -1.15
C GLY A 50 -18.49 -17.01 -0.94
N ARG A 51 -17.72 -17.24 -2.01
CA ARG A 51 -16.29 -17.55 -1.96
C ARG A 51 -15.43 -16.34 -1.67
N MET A 52 -14.34 -16.58 -0.95
CA MET A 52 -13.27 -15.62 -0.72
C MET A 52 -11.99 -16.06 -1.43
N ALA A 53 -11.18 -15.11 -1.86
CA ALA A 53 -9.80 -15.39 -2.27
C ALA A 53 -8.97 -15.82 -1.03
N PRO A 54 -7.88 -16.59 -1.22
CA PRO A 54 -6.95 -16.87 -0.13
C PRO A 54 -6.38 -15.57 0.45
N GLU A 55 -6.15 -15.56 1.77
CA GLU A 55 -5.51 -14.41 2.43
C GLU A 55 -4.18 -14.04 1.76
N GLY A 56 -4.00 -12.75 1.49
CA GLY A 56 -2.85 -12.21 0.80
C GLY A 56 -2.92 -12.26 -0.72
N GLU A 57 -3.95 -12.86 -1.31
CA GLU A 57 -4.12 -12.83 -2.77
C GLU A 57 -4.49 -11.43 -3.23
N PHE A 58 -3.60 -10.86 -4.02
CA PHE A 58 -3.80 -9.60 -4.75
C PHE A 58 -4.05 -9.92 -6.22
N ASN A 59 -5.05 -9.29 -6.80
CA ASN A 59 -5.47 -9.52 -8.18
C ASN A 59 -5.67 -8.21 -8.91
N LEU A 60 -5.06 -8.09 -10.10
CA LEU A 60 -5.33 -7.04 -11.06
C LEU A 60 -6.09 -7.65 -12.22
N SER A 61 -7.24 -7.09 -12.58
CA SER A 61 -8.01 -7.61 -13.70
C SER A 61 -8.51 -6.49 -14.61
N ALA A 62 -8.67 -6.83 -15.87
CA ALA A 62 -9.37 -6.01 -16.84
C ALA A 62 -10.43 -6.84 -17.53
N ASN A 63 -11.56 -6.21 -17.85
CA ASN A 63 -12.63 -6.76 -18.65
C ASN A 63 -13.15 -5.71 -19.61
N ILE A 64 -13.36 -6.08 -20.87
CA ILE A 64 -13.72 -5.16 -21.95
C ILE A 64 -14.86 -5.76 -22.76
N ASN A 65 -15.89 -4.99 -22.94
CA ASN A 65 -16.96 -5.24 -23.90
C ASN A 65 -17.31 -3.94 -24.65
N HIS A 66 -18.42 -3.92 -25.36
CA HIS A 66 -18.85 -2.75 -26.12
C HIS A 66 -19.27 -1.58 -25.24
N GLU A 67 -19.88 -1.86 -24.08
CA GLU A 67 -20.50 -0.88 -23.19
C GLU A 67 -19.56 -0.38 -22.09
N TYR A 68 -18.64 -1.25 -21.64
CA TYR A 68 -17.77 -0.99 -20.50
C TYR A 68 -16.34 -1.46 -20.72
N ARG A 69 -15.39 -0.70 -20.18
CA ARG A 69 -14.02 -1.15 -19.95
C ARG A 69 -13.76 -1.06 -18.45
N MET A 70 -13.62 -2.21 -17.79
CA MET A 70 -13.44 -2.30 -16.34
C MET A 70 -12.00 -2.68 -16.01
N TYR A 71 -11.43 -1.98 -15.07
CA TYR A 71 -10.11 -2.24 -14.48
C TYR A 71 -10.27 -2.36 -12.99
N ASN A 72 -9.81 -3.47 -12.43
CA ASN A 72 -10.05 -3.77 -11.02
C ASN A 72 -8.76 -4.20 -10.33
N ALA A 73 -8.64 -3.79 -9.06
CA ALA A 73 -7.65 -4.28 -8.12
C ALA A 73 -8.37 -4.86 -6.90
N SER A 74 -8.20 -6.14 -6.62
CA SER A 74 -8.79 -6.79 -5.44
C SER A 74 -7.73 -7.40 -4.54
N ILE A 75 -8.00 -7.42 -3.25
CA ILE A 75 -7.13 -7.96 -2.21
C ILE A 75 -7.94 -8.68 -1.13
N ALA A 76 -7.58 -9.91 -0.81
CA ALA A 76 -8.04 -10.59 0.38
C ALA A 76 -7.13 -10.22 1.57
N LEU A 77 -7.52 -9.22 2.35
CA LEU A 77 -6.74 -8.74 3.49
C LEU A 77 -6.75 -9.73 4.65
N PHE A 78 -7.87 -10.40 4.84
CA PHE A 78 -8.06 -11.44 5.84
C PHE A 78 -8.83 -12.62 5.23
N PRO A 79 -8.81 -13.79 5.84
CA PRO A 79 -9.61 -14.91 5.37
C PRO A 79 -11.11 -14.60 5.29
N TRP A 80 -11.56 -13.58 6.01
CA TRP A 80 -12.98 -13.17 6.13
C TRP A 80 -13.27 -11.81 5.46
N PHE A 81 -12.28 -11.11 4.88
CA PHE A 81 -12.47 -9.78 4.29
C PHE A 81 -11.72 -9.60 2.97
N GLU A 82 -12.46 -9.28 1.92
CA GLU A 82 -11.98 -8.93 0.59
C GLU A 82 -12.43 -7.51 0.22
N ALA A 83 -11.51 -6.72 -0.32
CA ALA A 83 -11.78 -5.38 -0.85
C ALA A 83 -11.42 -5.33 -2.33
N THR A 84 -12.21 -4.60 -3.11
CA THR A 84 -11.98 -4.38 -4.54
C THR A 84 -12.11 -2.89 -4.85
N ILE A 85 -11.16 -2.36 -5.61
CA ILE A 85 -11.24 -1.04 -6.22
C ILE A 85 -11.54 -1.27 -7.70
N ARG A 86 -12.61 -0.66 -8.18
CA ARG A 86 -13.05 -0.72 -9.57
C ARG A 86 -12.94 0.62 -10.23
N TYR A 87 -12.49 0.62 -11.46
CA TYR A 87 -12.54 1.74 -12.36
C TYR A 87 -13.23 1.31 -13.67
N ALA A 88 -14.32 2.00 -14.00
CA ALA A 88 -15.11 1.72 -15.19
C ALA A 88 -15.06 2.92 -16.14
N ILE A 89 -14.78 2.65 -17.41
CA ILE A 89 -14.92 3.60 -18.51
C ILE A 89 -16.19 3.26 -19.26
N VAL A 90 -17.03 4.26 -19.51
CA VAL A 90 -18.26 4.15 -20.30
C VAL A 90 -18.00 4.84 -21.64
N PRO A 91 -17.59 4.10 -22.70
CA PRO A 91 -17.04 4.68 -23.93
C PRO A 91 -18.03 5.53 -24.73
N ASN A 92 -19.34 5.26 -24.61
CA ASN A 92 -20.37 5.99 -25.35
C ASN A 92 -20.81 7.29 -24.66
N LYS A 93 -20.41 7.52 -23.41
CA LYS A 93 -20.79 8.69 -22.61
C LYS A 93 -19.67 9.70 -22.55
N ARG A 94 -19.98 10.97 -22.62
CA ARG A 94 -19.05 12.06 -22.37
C ARG A 94 -19.01 12.38 -20.86
N MET A 95 -17.84 12.69 -20.33
CA MET A 95 -17.67 13.02 -18.89
C MET A 95 -18.46 14.26 -18.50
N GLY A 96 -18.43 15.30 -19.33
CA GLY A 96 -19.12 16.57 -19.10
C GLY A 96 -19.41 17.31 -20.39
N ALA A 97 -19.68 18.60 -20.31
CA ALA A 97 -19.78 19.47 -21.48
C ALA A 97 -18.46 19.45 -22.27
N GLN A 98 -18.55 19.55 -23.62
CA GLN A 98 -17.36 19.46 -24.47
C GLN A 98 -16.31 20.51 -24.16
N GLU A 99 -16.75 21.69 -23.74
CA GLU A 99 -15.89 22.80 -23.32
C GLU A 99 -15.09 22.50 -22.05
N PHE A 100 -15.60 21.57 -21.22
CA PHE A 100 -14.99 21.20 -19.95
C PHE A 100 -14.15 19.93 -20.07
N SER A 101 -14.69 18.86 -20.65
CA SER A 101 -14.07 17.52 -20.66
C SER A 101 -13.52 17.10 -22.01
N GLY A 102 -13.61 17.98 -23.03
CA GLY A 102 -13.19 17.63 -24.39
C GLY A 102 -13.89 16.36 -24.88
N ASP A 103 -13.13 15.40 -25.40
CA ASP A 103 -13.62 14.10 -25.86
C ASP A 103 -13.37 12.97 -24.85
N SER A 104 -13.21 13.32 -23.55
CA SER A 104 -13.01 12.32 -22.51
C SER A 104 -14.30 11.52 -22.26
N PRO A 105 -14.24 10.17 -22.25
CA PRO A 105 -15.38 9.33 -21.93
C PRO A 105 -15.71 9.44 -20.42
N TYR A 106 -16.92 9.02 -20.06
CA TYR A 106 -17.34 9.00 -18.66
C TYR A 106 -16.54 7.95 -17.87
N LEU A 107 -16.07 8.37 -16.70
CA LEU A 107 -15.22 7.61 -15.82
C LEU A 107 -15.91 7.40 -14.47
N ASP A 108 -16.02 6.16 -14.05
CA ASP A 108 -16.62 5.76 -12.78
C ASP A 108 -15.64 5.07 -11.86
N LYS A 109 -15.77 5.31 -10.56
CA LYS A 109 -14.93 4.74 -9.50
C LYS A 109 -15.82 4.07 -8.47
N GLY A 110 -15.50 2.84 -8.10
CA GLY A 110 -16.20 2.12 -7.06
C GLY A 110 -15.25 1.38 -6.12
N ILE A 111 -15.67 1.24 -4.87
CA ILE A 111 -15.02 0.40 -3.89
C ILE A 111 -16.03 -0.62 -3.42
N ASP A 112 -15.68 -1.89 -3.50
CA ASP A 112 -16.53 -3.00 -3.09
C ASP A 112 -15.92 -3.71 -1.88
N PHE A 113 -16.77 -4.15 -0.95
CA PHE A 113 -16.38 -4.93 0.20
C PHE A 113 -17.18 -6.22 0.29
N LYS A 114 -16.49 -7.30 0.67
CA LYS A 114 -17.10 -8.60 0.93
C LYS A 114 -16.59 -9.20 2.23
N PHE A 115 -17.50 -9.71 3.03
CA PHE A 115 -17.25 -10.33 4.35
C PHE A 115 -17.76 -11.74 4.36
N ARG A 116 -16.91 -12.71 4.72
CA ARG A 116 -17.30 -14.10 4.96
C ARG A 116 -17.97 -14.21 6.32
N LEU A 117 -19.22 -14.70 6.32
CA LEU A 117 -20.00 -14.94 7.54
C LEU A 117 -19.85 -16.38 8.04
N LEU A 118 -19.80 -17.35 7.10
CA LEU A 118 -19.66 -18.77 7.40
C LEU A 118 -18.65 -19.40 6.44
N GLU A 119 -17.79 -20.25 6.98
CA GLU A 119 -16.88 -21.06 6.21
C GLU A 119 -17.56 -22.36 5.74
N GLU A 120 -17.21 -22.83 4.53
CA GLU A 120 -17.75 -24.08 4.02
C GLU A 120 -17.34 -25.26 4.91
N SER A 121 -18.32 -26.08 5.30
CA SER A 121 -18.11 -27.35 5.98
C SER A 121 -18.76 -28.49 5.19
N ARG A 122 -18.72 -29.70 5.70
CA ARG A 122 -19.39 -30.83 5.05
C ARG A 122 -20.86 -30.54 4.75
N TRP A 123 -21.57 -29.86 5.66
CA TRP A 123 -23.02 -29.66 5.58
C TRP A 123 -23.41 -28.23 5.28
N LEU A 124 -22.61 -27.25 5.66
CA LEU A 124 -22.89 -25.83 5.49
C LEU A 124 -22.17 -25.28 4.26
N PRO A 125 -22.82 -24.42 3.48
CA PRO A 125 -22.15 -23.64 2.43
C PRO A 125 -21.24 -22.57 3.03
N GLU A 126 -20.30 -22.07 2.24
CA GLU A 126 -19.64 -20.81 2.53
C GLU A 126 -20.64 -19.67 2.28
N VAL A 127 -20.78 -18.73 3.23
CA VAL A 127 -21.71 -17.60 3.13
C VAL A 127 -20.94 -16.30 3.26
N ALA A 128 -21.18 -15.39 2.32
CA ALA A 128 -20.65 -14.04 2.36
C ALA A 128 -21.76 -13.00 2.17
N VAL A 129 -21.52 -11.83 2.76
CA VAL A 129 -22.28 -10.60 2.55
C VAL A 129 -21.36 -9.55 1.99
N GLY A 130 -21.86 -8.69 1.11
CA GLY A 130 -21.04 -7.62 0.56
C GLY A 130 -21.84 -6.44 0.07
N VAL A 131 -21.11 -5.37 -0.19
CA VAL A 131 -21.61 -4.11 -0.72
C VAL A 131 -20.74 -3.76 -1.93
N ARG A 132 -21.38 -3.53 -3.05
CA ARG A 132 -20.74 -3.02 -4.27
C ARG A 132 -20.93 -1.51 -4.33
N ASP A 133 -19.88 -0.81 -4.77
CA ASP A 133 -19.88 0.65 -4.91
C ASP A 133 -20.12 1.42 -3.58
N PHE A 134 -19.45 0.94 -2.52
CA PHE A 134 -19.57 1.46 -1.16
C PHE A 134 -19.28 2.97 -1.04
N GLY A 135 -18.38 3.50 -1.80
CA GLY A 135 -17.96 4.90 -1.74
C GLY A 135 -17.63 5.46 -3.13
N GLY A 136 -18.36 5.04 -4.14
CA GLY A 136 -18.25 5.47 -5.54
C GLY A 136 -19.28 6.52 -5.93
N THR A 137 -19.68 6.50 -7.20
CA THR A 137 -20.70 7.37 -7.77
C THR A 137 -22.11 6.80 -7.65
N GLY A 138 -22.24 5.56 -7.17
CA GLY A 138 -23.50 4.83 -7.08
C GLY A 138 -24.00 4.23 -8.38
N LEU A 139 -23.16 4.19 -9.43
CA LEU A 139 -23.54 3.66 -10.74
C LEU A 139 -23.87 2.16 -10.69
N PHE A 140 -23.14 1.40 -9.89
CA PHE A 140 -23.29 -0.04 -9.75
C PHE A 140 -23.66 -0.45 -8.31
N ASP A 141 -24.25 0.49 -7.54
CA ASP A 141 -24.50 0.27 -6.13
C ASP A 141 -25.43 -0.91 -5.87
N GLY A 142 -25.09 -1.74 -4.91
CA GLY A 142 -25.91 -2.87 -4.53
C GLY A 142 -25.30 -3.70 -3.42
N GLU A 143 -26.19 -4.39 -2.71
CA GLU A 143 -25.83 -5.29 -1.62
C GLU A 143 -26.17 -6.72 -2.02
N PHE A 144 -25.49 -7.67 -1.40
CA PHE A 144 -25.76 -9.08 -1.64
C PHE A 144 -25.49 -9.95 -0.42
N ILE A 145 -26.18 -11.08 -0.39
CA ILE A 145 -25.86 -12.24 0.46
C ILE A 145 -25.76 -13.43 -0.47
N ALA A 146 -24.65 -14.16 -0.44
CA ALA A 146 -24.42 -15.31 -1.32
C ALA A 146 -23.93 -16.52 -0.52
N ALA A 147 -24.41 -17.70 -0.91
CA ALA A 147 -24.00 -18.98 -0.38
C ALA A 147 -23.42 -19.84 -1.50
N SER A 148 -22.25 -20.46 -1.27
CA SER A 148 -21.57 -21.29 -2.27
C SER A 148 -21.20 -22.65 -1.68
N LYS A 149 -21.40 -23.72 -2.50
CA LYS A 149 -21.15 -25.10 -2.08
C LYS A 149 -20.45 -25.88 -3.18
N LYS A 150 -19.31 -26.51 -2.84
CA LYS A 150 -18.55 -27.36 -3.77
C LYS A 150 -19.07 -28.80 -3.77
N LEU A 151 -19.09 -29.34 -4.97
CA LEU A 151 -19.27 -30.76 -5.20
C LEU A 151 -18.04 -31.32 -5.92
N TYR A 152 -17.27 -32.12 -5.22
CA TYR A 152 -16.12 -32.82 -5.77
C TYR A 152 -16.57 -34.11 -6.43
N THR A 153 -16.21 -34.30 -7.69
CA THR A 153 -16.41 -35.54 -8.43
C THR A 153 -15.04 -36.11 -8.80
N ASN A 154 -14.83 -37.41 -8.53
CA ASN A 154 -13.49 -38.00 -8.68
C ASN A 154 -12.89 -37.82 -10.10
N ASP A 155 -13.70 -38.08 -11.13
CA ASP A 155 -13.21 -38.11 -12.53
C ASP A 155 -13.69 -36.92 -13.39
N TYR A 156 -14.70 -36.21 -12.91
CA TYR A 156 -15.38 -35.15 -13.68
C TYR A 156 -15.06 -33.71 -13.19
N GLY A 157 -14.06 -33.54 -12.32
CA GLY A 157 -13.66 -32.22 -11.81
C GLY A 157 -14.49 -31.73 -10.63
N VAL A 158 -14.61 -30.41 -10.46
CA VAL A 158 -15.27 -29.77 -9.31
C VAL A 158 -16.35 -28.82 -9.80
N PHE A 159 -17.56 -28.98 -9.28
CA PHE A 159 -18.66 -28.04 -9.47
C PHE A 159 -18.80 -27.17 -8.24
N ASP A 160 -18.85 -25.85 -8.41
CA ASP A 160 -19.08 -24.90 -7.33
C ASP A 160 -20.39 -24.15 -7.59
N PHE A 161 -21.42 -24.51 -6.84
CA PHE A 161 -22.76 -23.95 -6.94
C PHE A 161 -22.90 -22.71 -6.07
N THR A 162 -23.48 -21.65 -6.60
CA THR A 162 -23.79 -20.43 -5.88
C THR A 162 -25.27 -20.11 -5.98
N LEU A 163 -25.85 -19.70 -4.86
CA LEU A 163 -27.17 -19.10 -4.75
C LEU A 163 -27.04 -17.82 -3.93
N GLY A 164 -27.53 -16.71 -4.45
CA GLY A 164 -27.46 -15.42 -3.79
C GLY A 164 -28.74 -14.62 -3.91
N MET A 165 -28.86 -13.62 -3.06
CA MET A 165 -29.88 -12.59 -3.12
C MET A 165 -29.21 -11.24 -3.22
N GLY A 166 -29.59 -10.42 -4.20
CA GLY A 166 -29.07 -9.08 -4.45
C GLY A 166 -30.11 -8.01 -4.30
N TRP A 167 -29.66 -6.81 -3.96
CA TRP A 167 -30.40 -5.55 -3.94
C TRP A 167 -29.70 -4.51 -4.82
N GLY A 168 -30.36 -3.40 -5.08
CA GLY A 168 -29.82 -2.37 -5.95
C GLY A 168 -29.58 -2.90 -7.36
N TYR A 169 -28.39 -2.63 -7.92
CA TYR A 169 -28.02 -3.07 -9.28
C TYR A 169 -28.21 -4.60 -9.50
N MET A 170 -27.92 -5.40 -8.46
CA MET A 170 -28.09 -6.87 -8.53
C MET A 170 -29.50 -7.38 -8.27
N GLY A 171 -30.41 -6.48 -7.85
CA GLY A 171 -31.78 -6.83 -7.47
C GLY A 171 -32.85 -6.32 -8.44
N MET A 172 -32.50 -5.72 -9.57
CA MET A 172 -33.41 -4.97 -10.43
C MET A 172 -34.53 -5.81 -11.04
N HIS A 173 -34.32 -7.06 -11.33
CA HIS A 173 -35.39 -7.97 -11.78
C HIS A 173 -36.54 -8.14 -10.78
N GLY A 174 -36.33 -7.91 -9.48
CA GLY A 174 -37.38 -7.98 -8.49
C GLY A 174 -38.14 -9.31 -8.45
N ASN A 175 -37.44 -10.43 -8.74
CA ASN A 175 -38.09 -11.74 -8.88
C ASN A 175 -38.53 -12.36 -7.53
N VAL A 176 -38.17 -11.69 -6.40
CA VAL A 176 -38.67 -12.04 -5.06
C VAL A 176 -39.05 -10.79 -4.28
N THR A 177 -39.97 -10.95 -3.36
CA THR A 177 -40.30 -9.86 -2.41
C THR A 177 -39.13 -9.64 -1.48
N ASN A 178 -38.67 -8.40 -1.35
CA ASN A 178 -37.60 -8.03 -0.40
C ASN A 178 -37.96 -8.47 1.03
N PRO A 179 -37.19 -9.35 1.68
CA PRO A 179 -37.51 -9.84 3.01
C PRO A 179 -37.51 -8.75 4.08
N PHE A 180 -36.67 -7.72 3.92
CA PHE A 180 -36.61 -6.58 4.85
C PHE A 180 -37.84 -5.68 4.70
N CYS A 181 -38.40 -5.52 3.49
CA CYS A 181 -39.66 -4.84 3.28
C CYS A 181 -40.81 -5.52 4.02
N LYS A 182 -40.86 -6.84 4.10
CA LYS A 182 -41.85 -7.58 4.90
C LYS A 182 -41.73 -7.29 6.39
N ALA A 183 -40.57 -6.94 6.88
CA ALA A 183 -40.30 -6.64 8.26
C ALA A 183 -40.52 -5.16 8.59
N ASN A 184 -40.23 -4.24 7.65
CA ASN A 184 -40.39 -2.80 7.84
C ASN A 184 -40.53 -2.10 6.48
N ASP A 185 -41.61 -1.30 6.32
CA ASP A 185 -41.93 -0.60 5.08
C ASP A 185 -40.87 0.37 4.59
N LYS A 186 -39.98 0.84 5.47
CA LYS A 186 -38.80 1.67 5.09
C LYS A 186 -37.82 0.99 4.13
N PHE A 187 -37.89 -0.34 3.99
CA PHE A 187 -37.07 -1.13 3.07
C PHE A 187 -37.77 -1.44 1.74
N CYS A 188 -39.03 -1.02 1.56
CA CYS A 188 -39.78 -1.36 0.36
C CYS A 188 -39.36 -0.56 -0.88
N GLU A 189 -38.88 0.66 -0.69
CA GLU A 189 -38.46 1.53 -1.77
C GLU A 189 -37.00 1.94 -1.60
N ARG A 190 -36.21 1.86 -2.70
CA ARG A 190 -34.84 2.38 -2.77
C ARG A 190 -34.91 3.84 -3.23
N PRO A 191 -34.33 4.79 -2.48
CA PRO A 191 -34.24 6.17 -2.94
C PRO A 191 -33.56 6.25 -4.31
N LYS A 192 -34.14 7.02 -5.26
CA LYS A 192 -33.59 7.17 -6.62
C LYS A 192 -32.39 8.11 -6.65
N ASP A 193 -32.40 9.10 -5.77
CA ASP A 193 -31.31 10.05 -5.71
C ASP A 193 -30.18 9.51 -4.85
N PHE A 194 -28.98 9.50 -5.41
CA PHE A 194 -27.77 9.33 -4.64
C PHE A 194 -27.63 10.62 -3.80
N GLY A 195 -27.87 10.50 -2.49
CA GLY A 195 -28.05 11.64 -1.59
C GLY A 195 -26.78 12.44 -1.29
N GLY A 196 -25.63 12.07 -1.88
CA GLY A 196 -24.35 12.69 -1.64
C GLY A 196 -23.65 13.16 -2.93
N THR A 197 -22.62 13.97 -2.76
CA THR A 197 -21.61 14.20 -3.79
C THR A 197 -20.78 12.94 -3.97
N GLY A 198 -20.34 12.62 -5.20
CA GLY A 198 -19.60 11.39 -5.50
C GLY A 198 -18.48 11.10 -4.47
N GLY A 199 -18.41 9.85 -3.97
CA GLY A 199 -17.44 9.42 -2.97
C GLY A 199 -17.93 9.37 -1.52
N GLU A 200 -19.20 9.71 -1.26
CA GLU A 200 -19.85 9.51 0.03
C GLU A 200 -20.46 8.11 0.16
N VAL A 201 -20.61 7.65 1.41
CA VAL A 201 -21.25 6.37 1.71
C VAL A 201 -22.74 6.58 1.92
N ASP A 202 -23.55 6.12 0.98
CA ASP A 202 -25.01 6.25 1.08
C ASP A 202 -25.66 5.00 1.72
N TYR A 203 -25.45 4.85 3.04
CA TYR A 203 -26.05 3.74 3.82
C TYR A 203 -27.58 3.79 3.88
N HIS A 204 -28.21 4.92 3.51
CA HIS A 204 -29.68 5.06 3.49
C HIS A 204 -30.35 4.23 2.40
N ARG A 205 -29.60 3.77 1.41
CA ARG A 205 -30.09 2.92 0.32
C ARG A 205 -29.95 1.44 0.59
N TRP A 206 -29.14 1.04 1.56
CA TRP A 206 -28.77 -0.36 1.76
C TRP A 206 -29.94 -1.28 2.07
N PHE A 207 -29.97 -2.43 1.34
CA PHE A 207 -30.99 -3.48 1.43
C PHE A 207 -32.42 -3.01 1.16
N LYS A 208 -32.59 -1.87 0.48
CA LYS A 208 -33.89 -1.27 0.13
C LYS A 208 -34.26 -1.51 -1.33
N GLY A 209 -35.58 -1.48 -1.59
CA GLY A 209 -36.17 -1.60 -2.90
C GLY A 209 -36.31 -3.05 -3.37
N PRO A 210 -36.33 -3.28 -4.72
CA PRO A 210 -36.48 -4.61 -5.28
C PRO A 210 -35.31 -5.53 -4.89
N ALA A 211 -35.61 -6.79 -4.73
CA ALA A 211 -34.63 -7.86 -4.45
C ALA A 211 -34.76 -8.97 -5.48
N ALA A 212 -33.67 -9.61 -5.83
CA ALA A 212 -33.68 -10.72 -6.75
C ALA A 212 -32.77 -11.88 -6.27
N ILE A 213 -33.23 -13.12 -6.53
CA ILE A 213 -32.42 -14.31 -6.36
C ILE A 213 -31.67 -14.56 -7.67
N TYR A 214 -30.36 -14.62 -7.58
CA TYR A 214 -29.45 -15.00 -8.63
C TYR A 214 -28.70 -16.29 -8.27
N GLY A 215 -28.01 -16.85 -9.23
CA GLY A 215 -27.19 -18.03 -8.95
C GLY A 215 -26.43 -18.52 -10.17
N GLY A 216 -25.68 -19.58 -9.98
CA GLY A 216 -24.90 -20.15 -11.06
C GLY A 216 -23.96 -21.25 -10.60
N VAL A 217 -23.13 -21.68 -11.53
CA VAL A 217 -22.15 -22.74 -11.30
C VAL A 217 -20.82 -22.37 -11.95
N GLU A 218 -19.74 -22.53 -11.22
CA GLU A 218 -18.39 -22.58 -11.78
C GLU A 218 -17.93 -24.04 -11.83
N TYR A 219 -17.57 -24.50 -13.00
CA TYR A 219 -17.12 -25.86 -13.22
C TYR A 219 -15.64 -25.89 -13.54
N GLN A 220 -14.83 -26.40 -12.61
CA GLN A 220 -13.45 -26.74 -12.86
C GLN A 220 -13.39 -28.09 -13.57
N THR A 221 -13.02 -28.09 -14.84
CA THR A 221 -12.92 -29.33 -15.64
C THR A 221 -11.74 -30.19 -15.16
N PRO A 222 -11.70 -31.49 -15.53
CA PRO A 222 -10.52 -32.33 -15.29
C PRO A 222 -9.25 -31.80 -15.97
N TYR A 223 -9.38 -31.06 -17.08
CA TYR A 223 -8.26 -30.30 -17.65
C TYR A 223 -8.09 -29.00 -16.86
N GLN A 224 -7.16 -29.01 -15.95
CA GLN A 224 -6.97 -27.96 -14.93
C GLN A 224 -6.95 -26.52 -15.42
N PRO A 225 -6.32 -26.18 -16.60
CA PRO A 225 -6.36 -24.83 -17.11
C PRO A 225 -7.75 -24.31 -17.49
N LEU A 226 -8.73 -25.20 -17.69
CA LEU A 226 -10.03 -24.84 -18.22
C LEU A 226 -11.12 -24.84 -17.15
N ARG A 227 -11.88 -23.75 -17.06
CA ARG A 227 -13.09 -23.61 -16.26
C ARG A 227 -14.22 -23.04 -17.08
N LEU A 228 -15.42 -23.44 -16.73
CA LEU A 228 -16.65 -22.94 -17.33
C LEU A 228 -17.52 -22.30 -16.26
N LYS A 229 -18.23 -21.24 -16.63
CA LYS A 229 -19.21 -20.57 -15.77
C LYS A 229 -20.55 -20.50 -16.46
N VAL A 230 -21.61 -20.72 -15.71
CA VAL A 230 -22.99 -20.45 -16.10
C VAL A 230 -23.63 -19.66 -14.98
N GLU A 231 -24.31 -18.57 -15.33
CA GLU A 231 -24.87 -17.62 -14.36
C GLU A 231 -26.27 -17.22 -14.77
N TYR A 232 -27.17 -17.13 -13.81
CA TYR A 232 -28.44 -16.45 -13.92
C TYR A 232 -28.27 -15.03 -13.37
N ASP A 233 -28.31 -14.05 -14.25
CA ASP A 233 -28.05 -12.63 -14.01
C ASP A 233 -29.37 -11.89 -13.78
N THR A 234 -29.44 -11.14 -12.69
CA THR A 234 -30.64 -10.41 -12.26
C THR A 234 -30.51 -8.90 -12.38
N ASN A 235 -29.51 -8.39 -13.14
CA ASN A 235 -29.48 -7.00 -13.51
C ASN A 235 -30.56 -6.72 -14.57
N ASP A 236 -31.15 -5.55 -14.49
CA ASP A 236 -31.97 -4.99 -15.57
C ASP A 236 -31.19 -3.86 -16.24
N TYR A 237 -30.64 -4.19 -17.40
CA TYR A 237 -29.75 -3.29 -18.14
C TYR A 237 -30.50 -2.17 -18.89
N SER A 238 -31.84 -2.20 -18.92
CA SER A 238 -32.67 -1.25 -19.68
C SER A 238 -32.50 0.21 -19.18
N GLU A 239 -32.19 0.38 -17.90
CA GLU A 239 -31.93 1.68 -17.29
C GLU A 239 -30.44 1.92 -16.98
N ASP A 240 -29.52 1.10 -17.49
CA ASP A 240 -28.10 1.28 -17.29
C ASP A 240 -27.62 2.62 -17.86
N PHE A 241 -26.53 3.13 -17.29
CA PHE A 241 -26.02 4.44 -17.67
C PHE A 241 -25.68 4.56 -19.16
N PRO A 242 -25.08 3.57 -19.86
CA PRO A 242 -24.85 3.63 -21.30
C PRO A 242 -26.12 3.82 -22.13
N THR A 243 -27.29 3.30 -21.70
CA THR A 243 -28.55 3.38 -22.45
C THR A 243 -29.21 4.75 -22.41
N ARG A 244 -28.91 5.56 -21.37
CA ARG A 244 -29.49 6.88 -21.16
C ARG A 244 -28.84 7.93 -22.05
N PHE A 245 -29.15 7.94 -23.36
CA PHE A 245 -28.55 8.86 -24.31
C PHE A 245 -28.85 10.33 -23.97
N ARG A 246 -27.81 11.16 -23.95
CA ARG A 246 -27.87 12.60 -23.71
C ARG A 246 -27.25 13.36 -24.89
N PRO A 247 -27.76 14.58 -25.22
CA PRO A 247 -27.11 15.44 -26.20
C PRO A 247 -25.62 15.64 -25.84
N GLY A 248 -24.74 15.28 -26.77
CA GLY A 248 -23.30 15.34 -26.58
C GLY A 248 -22.61 13.99 -26.30
N ASP A 249 -23.35 12.93 -26.03
CA ASP A 249 -22.81 11.58 -25.97
C ASP A 249 -22.29 11.12 -27.35
N PHE A 250 -21.38 10.16 -27.38
CA PHE A 250 -20.68 9.79 -28.63
C PHE A 250 -21.55 8.91 -29.54
N TYR A 251 -22.32 7.98 -28.97
CA TYR A 251 -23.23 7.07 -29.71
C TYR A 251 -24.25 6.44 -28.76
N GLU A 252 -25.34 5.96 -29.34
CA GLU A 252 -26.38 5.23 -28.62
C GLU A 252 -25.97 3.78 -28.40
N VAL A 253 -26.36 3.21 -27.26
CA VAL A 253 -26.13 1.81 -26.89
C VAL A 253 -27.45 1.22 -26.42
N ASP A 254 -27.80 0.08 -26.97
CA ASP A 254 -28.91 -0.76 -26.50
C ASP A 254 -28.32 -1.89 -25.63
N MET A 255 -28.84 -2.03 -24.42
CA MET A 255 -28.46 -3.09 -23.49
C MET A 255 -29.65 -3.98 -23.12
N THR A 256 -30.57 -4.19 -24.07
CA THR A 256 -31.70 -5.09 -23.85
C THR A 256 -31.22 -6.49 -23.51
N GLN A 257 -31.67 -7.01 -22.40
CA GLN A 257 -31.33 -8.39 -21.97
C GLN A 257 -32.22 -9.39 -22.70
N HIS A 258 -31.70 -10.08 -23.73
CA HIS A 258 -32.39 -11.12 -24.45
C HIS A 258 -32.49 -12.43 -23.67
N THR A 259 -31.55 -12.70 -22.79
CA THR A 259 -31.56 -13.84 -21.87
C THR A 259 -30.87 -13.47 -20.55
N PRO A 260 -31.37 -13.91 -19.40
CA PRO A 260 -30.70 -13.74 -18.13
C PRO A 260 -29.57 -14.75 -17.89
N ILE A 261 -29.31 -15.64 -18.85
CA ILE A 261 -28.24 -16.64 -18.72
C ILE A 261 -26.98 -16.14 -19.40
N ASN A 262 -25.94 -15.98 -18.60
CA ASN A 262 -24.58 -15.71 -19.05
C ASN A 262 -23.75 -16.99 -19.02
N VAL A 263 -22.86 -17.16 -20.01
CA VAL A 263 -21.91 -18.26 -20.07
C VAL A 263 -20.49 -17.73 -20.20
N GLY A 264 -19.55 -18.35 -19.50
CA GLY A 264 -18.16 -17.87 -19.47
C GLY A 264 -17.17 -19.03 -19.51
N LEU A 265 -16.00 -18.72 -20.01
CA LEU A 265 -14.85 -19.59 -20.08
C LEU A 265 -13.65 -18.90 -19.46
N ILE A 266 -12.90 -19.61 -18.62
CA ILE A 266 -11.64 -19.15 -18.06
C ILE A 266 -10.56 -20.14 -18.47
N TYR A 267 -9.49 -19.61 -19.06
CA TYR A 267 -8.29 -20.38 -19.38
C TYR A 267 -7.12 -19.89 -18.52
N ARG A 268 -6.60 -20.76 -17.68
CA ARG A 268 -5.41 -20.50 -16.85
C ARG A 268 -4.16 -20.67 -17.71
N ALA A 269 -3.70 -19.58 -18.32
CA ALA A 269 -2.53 -19.57 -19.17
C ALA A 269 -1.23 -19.76 -18.35
N HIS A 270 -1.23 -19.33 -17.10
CA HIS A 270 -0.14 -19.49 -16.14
C HIS A 270 -0.75 -19.53 -14.73
N ARG A 271 -0.02 -20.07 -13.74
CA ARG A 271 -0.50 -20.09 -12.33
C ARG A 271 -1.00 -18.73 -11.82
N ASN A 272 -0.45 -17.64 -12.37
CA ASN A 272 -0.74 -16.26 -12.01
C ASN A 272 -1.59 -15.51 -13.04
N ILE A 273 -1.98 -16.13 -14.18
CA ILE A 273 -2.65 -15.45 -15.30
C ILE A 273 -3.86 -16.27 -15.73
N ASP A 274 -5.04 -15.71 -15.58
CA ASP A 274 -6.28 -16.24 -16.11
C ASP A 274 -6.77 -15.36 -17.28
N LEU A 275 -7.10 -15.96 -18.41
CA LEU A 275 -7.79 -15.32 -19.55
C LEU A 275 -9.27 -15.66 -19.45
N ARG A 276 -10.13 -14.68 -19.69
CA ARG A 276 -11.59 -14.81 -19.57
C ARG A 276 -12.28 -14.44 -20.86
N LEU A 277 -13.31 -15.18 -21.20
CA LEU A 277 -14.23 -14.90 -22.30
C LEU A 277 -15.64 -15.22 -21.83
N SER A 278 -16.59 -14.33 -22.05
CA SER A 278 -18.00 -14.55 -21.70
C SER A 278 -18.92 -14.11 -22.82
N TYR A 279 -20.10 -14.75 -22.86
CA TYR A 279 -21.24 -14.34 -23.67
C TYR A 279 -22.39 -14.03 -22.72
N GLU A 280 -22.84 -12.80 -22.74
CA GLU A 280 -23.70 -12.18 -21.76
C GLU A 280 -24.97 -11.63 -22.40
N ARG A 281 -26.10 -11.65 -21.67
CA ARG A 281 -27.39 -11.08 -22.05
C ARG A 281 -27.98 -11.66 -23.36
N GLY A 282 -27.28 -12.57 -24.02
CA GLY A 282 -27.67 -13.14 -25.30
C GLY A 282 -27.21 -12.35 -26.54
N ASP A 283 -26.43 -11.30 -26.38
CA ASP A 283 -25.98 -10.41 -27.44
C ASP A 283 -24.53 -9.93 -27.31
N THR A 284 -23.95 -9.92 -26.09
CA THR A 284 -22.67 -9.27 -25.82
C THR A 284 -21.55 -10.27 -25.55
N VAL A 285 -20.39 -10.05 -26.16
CA VAL A 285 -19.15 -10.77 -25.88
C VAL A 285 -18.24 -9.89 -25.05
N SER A 286 -17.78 -10.42 -23.93
CA SER A 286 -16.79 -9.77 -23.07
C SER A 286 -15.50 -10.57 -23.03
N ALA A 287 -14.36 -9.88 -23.05
CA ALA A 287 -13.05 -10.49 -22.94
C ALA A 287 -12.24 -9.82 -21.83
N GLY A 288 -11.47 -10.60 -21.09
CA GLY A 288 -10.69 -10.06 -20.00
C GLY A 288 -9.54 -10.95 -19.57
N PHE A 289 -8.76 -10.45 -18.62
CA PHE A 289 -7.69 -11.19 -17.99
C PHE A 289 -7.62 -10.86 -16.49
N SER A 290 -6.95 -11.72 -15.75
CA SER A 290 -6.60 -11.49 -14.33
C SER A 290 -5.15 -11.87 -14.09
N LEU A 291 -4.43 -11.00 -13.40
CA LEU A 291 -3.07 -11.21 -12.89
C LEU A 291 -3.15 -11.33 -11.37
N ARG A 292 -2.70 -12.45 -10.82
CA ARG A 292 -2.76 -12.67 -9.37
C ARG A 292 -1.41 -13.00 -8.78
N THR A 293 -1.21 -12.59 -7.54
CA THR A 293 -0.07 -12.93 -6.71
C THR A 293 -0.54 -13.10 -5.27
N ASN A 294 0.11 -13.94 -4.49
CA ASN A 294 -0.20 -14.06 -3.07
C ASN A 294 0.97 -13.52 -2.22
N TYR A 295 0.72 -12.49 -1.46
CA TYR A 295 1.73 -11.84 -0.62
C TYR A 295 2.16 -12.71 0.59
N ASN A 296 1.40 -13.76 0.93
CA ASN A 296 1.79 -14.76 1.92
C ASN A 296 2.70 -15.86 1.35
N GLU A 297 2.98 -15.86 0.04
CA GLU A 297 3.76 -16.89 -0.65
C GLU A 297 5.06 -16.35 -1.28
N LEU A 298 5.33 -15.05 -1.18
CA LEU A 298 6.53 -14.44 -1.74
C LEU A 298 7.76 -14.75 -0.88
N ALA A 299 8.50 -15.78 -1.26
CA ALA A 299 9.76 -16.16 -0.61
C ALA A 299 10.90 -15.25 -1.05
N SER A 300 11.79 -14.92 -0.12
CA SER A 300 13.05 -14.23 -0.44
C SER A 300 14.08 -15.24 -0.99
N GLN A 301 14.70 -14.92 -2.12
CA GLN A 301 15.73 -15.74 -2.73
C GLN A 301 17.03 -14.94 -2.81
N TRP A 302 17.86 -15.04 -1.77
CA TRP A 302 19.06 -14.23 -1.71
C TRP A 302 20.29 -14.95 -2.23
N ARG A 303 21.16 -14.18 -2.90
CA ARG A 303 22.56 -14.51 -3.17
C ARG A 303 23.40 -13.62 -2.27
N ASP A 304 23.81 -14.14 -1.13
CA ASP A 304 24.51 -13.37 -0.11
C ASP A 304 25.82 -14.09 0.31
N GLU A 305 26.73 -13.35 0.93
CA GLU A 305 27.96 -13.90 1.47
C GLU A 305 27.64 -14.98 2.52
N PRO A 306 28.35 -16.10 2.51
CA PRO A 306 28.14 -17.15 3.51
C PRO A 306 28.53 -16.63 4.90
N THR A 307 27.85 -17.12 5.94
CA THR A 307 28.25 -16.87 7.33
C THR A 307 29.66 -17.44 7.54
N PRO A 308 30.62 -16.67 8.08
CA PRO A 308 32.00 -17.13 8.30
C PRO A 308 32.00 -18.35 9.20
N ARG A 309 32.78 -19.36 8.78
CA ARG A 309 33.02 -20.54 9.61
C ARG A 309 33.94 -20.19 10.77
N PRO A 310 33.84 -20.90 11.91
CA PRO A 310 34.77 -20.77 13.02
C PRO A 310 36.23 -20.86 12.57
N SER A 311 37.01 -19.84 12.90
CA SER A 311 38.48 -19.84 12.70
C SER A 311 39.21 -20.16 14.00
N ASN A 312 40.31 -20.87 13.91
CA ASN A 312 41.22 -21.09 15.04
C ASN A 312 42.31 -20.01 15.13
N GLU A 313 42.41 -19.14 14.12
CA GLU A 313 43.35 -18.02 14.07
C GLU A 313 42.65 -16.79 14.63
N GLN A 314 42.72 -16.60 15.93
CA GLN A 314 42.18 -15.43 16.65
C GLN A 314 43.34 -14.62 17.23
N PRO A 315 43.26 -13.29 17.33
CA PRO A 315 44.24 -12.49 18.03
C PRO A 315 44.35 -12.95 19.50
N GLU A 316 45.56 -12.92 20.03
CA GLU A 316 45.78 -13.26 21.44
C GLU A 316 45.32 -12.11 22.37
N ASN A 317 45.52 -10.87 21.91
CA ASN A 317 45.25 -9.67 22.67
C ASN A 317 44.37 -8.67 21.90
N ILE A 318 43.63 -7.83 22.62
CA ILE A 318 42.77 -6.79 22.07
C ILE A 318 43.54 -5.75 21.24
N ASN A 319 44.85 -5.55 21.54
CA ASN A 319 45.72 -4.62 20.84
C ASN A 319 46.15 -5.10 19.45
N GLU A 320 45.97 -6.39 19.14
CA GLU A 320 46.31 -7.01 17.87
C GLU A 320 45.11 -7.00 16.90
N VAL A 321 43.97 -6.56 17.35
CA VAL A 321 42.73 -6.54 16.53
C VAL A 321 42.84 -5.49 15.45
N ASP A 322 42.65 -5.89 14.19
CA ASP A 322 42.45 -4.96 13.07
C ASP A 322 41.01 -4.48 13.00
N TRP A 323 40.73 -3.35 13.67
CA TRP A 323 39.42 -2.77 13.77
C TRP A 323 38.82 -2.32 12.42
N GLN A 324 39.68 -1.93 11.45
CA GLN A 324 39.24 -1.55 10.11
C GLN A 324 38.79 -2.78 9.30
N SER A 325 39.50 -3.89 9.44
CA SER A 325 39.08 -5.16 8.83
C SER A 325 37.80 -5.67 9.45
N LEU A 326 37.66 -5.56 10.79
CA LEU A 326 36.46 -5.94 11.50
C LEU A 326 35.23 -5.14 11.02
N GLU A 327 35.35 -3.81 10.91
CA GLU A 327 34.27 -2.96 10.36
C GLU A 327 33.84 -3.39 8.96
N LYS A 328 34.80 -3.57 8.05
CA LYS A 328 34.49 -4.01 6.68
C LYS A 328 33.77 -5.35 6.64
N GLN A 329 34.16 -6.28 7.52
CA GLN A 329 33.48 -7.58 7.59
C GLN A 329 32.09 -7.48 8.23
N LEU A 330 31.91 -6.64 9.24
CA LEU A 330 30.58 -6.35 9.79
C LEU A 330 29.65 -5.76 8.74
N ALA A 331 30.14 -4.84 7.90
CA ALA A 331 29.35 -4.30 6.79
C ALA A 331 29.03 -5.36 5.72
N LEU A 332 30.04 -6.08 5.26
CA LEU A 332 29.89 -7.06 4.16
C LEU A 332 29.03 -8.26 4.56
N VAL A 333 29.31 -8.85 5.72
CA VAL A 333 28.71 -10.12 6.17
C VAL A 333 27.43 -9.88 6.97
N ALA A 334 27.48 -8.98 7.96
CA ALA A 334 26.39 -8.75 8.90
C ALA A 334 25.49 -7.55 8.53
N GLY A 335 25.92 -6.70 7.58
CA GLY A 335 25.13 -5.56 7.11
C GLY A 335 25.08 -4.38 8.07
N TYR A 336 26.08 -4.23 8.94
CA TYR A 336 26.21 -3.07 9.82
C TYR A 336 27.16 -2.04 9.20
N GLU A 337 26.65 -0.87 8.88
CA GLU A 337 27.40 0.26 8.32
C GLU A 337 27.61 1.36 9.37
N GLY A 338 28.64 2.19 9.16
CA GLY A 338 28.96 3.30 10.07
C GLY A 338 29.29 2.87 11.50
N VAL A 339 29.99 1.75 11.64
CA VAL A 339 30.18 1.07 12.93
C VAL A 339 31.13 1.84 13.84
N LYS A 340 30.68 2.17 15.06
CA LYS A 340 31.53 2.61 16.16
C LYS A 340 31.78 1.44 17.10
N ILE A 341 33.04 1.23 17.48
CA ILE A 341 33.43 0.11 18.33
C ILE A 341 34.01 0.66 19.63
N HIS A 342 33.50 0.13 20.76
CA HIS A 342 33.97 0.44 22.10
C HIS A 342 34.36 -0.85 22.82
N VAL A 343 35.34 -0.74 23.69
CA VAL A 343 35.78 -1.83 24.56
C VAL A 343 35.58 -1.42 26.02
N ASP A 344 34.88 -2.27 26.75
CA ASP A 344 34.59 -2.11 28.19
C ASP A 344 34.95 -3.43 28.88
N ASP A 345 36.16 -3.48 29.48
CA ASP A 345 36.75 -4.69 30.08
C ASP A 345 36.70 -5.92 29.15
N THR A 346 35.77 -6.83 29.40
CA THR A 346 35.56 -8.08 28.61
C THR A 346 34.40 -7.99 27.63
N THR A 347 33.86 -6.80 27.42
CA THR A 347 32.73 -6.55 26.51
C THR A 347 33.18 -5.72 25.31
N VAL A 348 32.88 -6.16 24.11
CA VAL A 348 32.99 -5.35 22.89
C VAL A 348 31.62 -4.89 22.48
N ILE A 349 31.47 -3.57 22.31
CA ILE A 349 30.21 -2.91 21.96
C ILE A 349 30.35 -2.40 20.54
N ILE A 350 29.53 -2.88 19.64
CA ILE A 350 29.38 -2.34 18.28
C ILE A 350 28.06 -1.59 18.17
N SER A 351 28.10 -0.40 17.60
CA SER A 351 26.92 0.39 17.29
C SER A 351 26.98 0.83 15.84
N GLY A 352 25.94 0.52 15.07
CA GLY A 352 25.91 0.80 13.62
C GLY A 352 24.50 0.66 13.06
N GLU A 353 24.33 1.12 11.82
CA GLU A 353 23.08 1.02 11.08
C GLU A 353 22.97 -0.33 10.38
N GLN A 354 21.93 -1.09 10.68
CA GLN A 354 21.61 -2.34 9.97
C GLN A 354 20.91 -2.01 8.65
N VAL A 355 21.53 -2.34 7.51
CA VAL A 355 21.00 -2.03 6.16
C VAL A 355 20.53 -3.26 5.37
N LYS A 356 20.96 -4.46 5.77
CA LYS A 356 20.73 -5.69 5.01
C LYS A 356 19.52 -6.50 5.49
N TYR A 357 19.49 -6.89 6.76
CA TYR A 357 18.57 -7.92 7.24
C TYR A 357 17.42 -7.31 8.00
N ARG A 358 16.19 -7.65 7.59
CA ARG A 358 14.98 -7.34 8.37
C ARG A 358 14.88 -8.23 9.62
N ASP A 359 15.39 -9.45 9.55
CA ASP A 359 15.49 -10.35 10.70
C ASP A 359 16.72 -9.99 11.53
N SER A 360 16.52 -9.44 12.72
CA SER A 360 17.61 -9.07 13.63
C SER A 360 18.39 -10.28 14.13
N GLU A 361 17.77 -11.47 14.22
CA GLU A 361 18.46 -12.70 14.63
C GLU A 361 19.52 -13.10 13.60
N ILE A 362 19.23 -13.00 12.29
CA ILE A 362 20.20 -13.24 11.22
C ILE A 362 21.34 -12.21 11.30
N ALA A 363 21.02 -10.94 11.51
CA ALA A 363 22.02 -9.88 11.65
C ALA A 363 22.94 -10.13 12.85
N HIS A 364 22.39 -10.49 14.00
CA HIS A 364 23.13 -10.79 15.22
C HIS A 364 23.99 -12.03 15.08
N GLU A 365 23.48 -13.14 14.48
CA GLU A 365 24.24 -14.34 14.22
C GLU A 365 25.47 -14.06 13.36
N ARG A 366 25.29 -13.31 12.27
CA ARG A 366 26.38 -12.95 11.36
C ARG A 366 27.37 -11.99 12.00
N ALA A 367 26.91 -11.04 12.79
CA ALA A 367 27.78 -10.17 13.57
C ALA A 367 28.61 -10.97 14.59
N ALA A 368 27.96 -11.89 15.32
CA ALA A 368 28.64 -12.76 16.27
C ALA A 368 29.70 -13.66 15.60
N ALA A 369 29.40 -14.17 14.39
CA ALA A 369 30.37 -14.98 13.63
C ALA A 369 31.63 -14.19 13.24
N VAL A 370 31.45 -12.92 12.82
CA VAL A 370 32.53 -12.01 12.49
C VAL A 370 33.35 -11.67 13.76
N LEU A 371 32.66 -11.26 14.84
CA LEU A 371 33.29 -10.86 16.09
C LEU A 371 34.06 -12.02 16.72
N ARG A 372 33.49 -13.24 16.72
CA ARG A 372 34.16 -14.44 17.21
C ARG A 372 35.49 -14.70 16.50
N ASN A 373 35.55 -14.53 15.20
CA ASN A 373 36.74 -14.84 14.42
C ASN A 373 37.85 -13.77 14.53
N GLN A 374 37.48 -12.54 14.89
CA GLN A 374 38.40 -11.40 14.89
C GLN A 374 38.74 -10.86 16.29
N LEU A 375 38.09 -11.35 17.34
CA LEU A 375 38.36 -10.92 18.71
C LEU A 375 39.06 -12.00 19.52
N PRO A 376 39.84 -11.60 20.54
CA PRO A 376 40.51 -12.55 21.43
C PRO A 376 39.48 -13.25 22.34
N LYS A 377 39.83 -14.46 22.79
CA LYS A 377 39.01 -15.30 23.69
C LYS A 377 38.77 -14.67 25.06
N SER A 378 39.50 -13.62 25.42
CA SER A 378 39.30 -12.85 26.65
C SER A 378 37.99 -12.04 26.65
N ILE A 379 37.38 -11.79 25.48
CA ILE A 379 36.11 -11.14 25.37
C ILE A 379 34.96 -12.11 25.66
N ASN A 380 34.13 -11.79 26.63
CA ASN A 380 33.03 -12.64 27.10
C ASN A 380 31.65 -12.23 26.52
N THR A 381 31.49 -10.96 26.13
CA THR A 381 30.20 -10.43 25.65
C THR A 381 30.39 -9.58 24.39
N TYR A 382 29.56 -9.82 23.40
CA TYR A 382 29.40 -8.95 22.23
C TYR A 382 28.07 -8.19 22.41
N LYS A 383 28.14 -6.87 22.57
CA LYS A 383 26.96 -6.01 22.60
C LYS A 383 26.76 -5.37 21.23
N VAL A 384 25.66 -5.69 20.57
CA VAL A 384 25.29 -5.16 19.26
C VAL A 384 24.17 -4.16 19.41
N ILE A 385 24.40 -2.91 19.02
CA ILE A 385 23.42 -1.80 19.11
C ILE A 385 23.03 -1.39 17.69
N ASN A 386 21.75 -1.55 17.38
CA ASN A 386 21.16 -1.02 16.16
C ASN A 386 20.92 0.48 16.30
N THR A 387 21.48 1.26 15.38
CA THR A 387 21.23 2.69 15.26
C THR A 387 20.52 2.99 13.95
N GLN A 388 19.72 4.03 13.92
CA GLN A 388 19.20 4.63 12.71
C GLN A 388 19.21 6.14 12.86
N GLN A 389 19.81 6.84 11.90
CA GLN A 389 20.09 8.29 12.03
C GLN A 389 20.78 8.60 13.37
N HIS A 390 21.76 7.80 13.76
CA HIS A 390 22.49 7.84 15.05
C HIS A 390 21.62 7.64 16.31
N ILE A 391 20.31 7.43 16.17
CA ILE A 391 19.42 7.08 17.28
C ILE A 391 19.54 5.59 17.58
N ALA A 392 19.91 5.24 18.80
CA ALA A 392 19.95 3.84 19.24
C ALA A 392 18.52 3.33 19.50
N THR A 393 18.12 2.26 18.81
CA THR A 393 16.74 1.74 18.82
C THR A 393 16.62 0.38 19.49
N GLU A 394 17.61 -0.50 19.30
CA GLU A 394 17.64 -1.86 19.81
C GLU A 394 19.06 -2.20 20.26
N ALA A 395 19.22 -3.09 21.22
CA ALA A 395 20.51 -3.68 21.56
C ALA A 395 20.35 -5.14 21.96
N ALA A 396 21.34 -5.95 21.59
CA ALA A 396 21.44 -7.35 21.97
C ALA A 396 22.78 -7.61 22.66
N ASP A 397 22.75 -8.34 23.77
CA ASP A 397 23.92 -8.87 24.45
C ASP A 397 24.09 -10.33 24.05
N ILE A 398 25.22 -10.69 23.46
CA ILE A 398 25.54 -12.05 22.97
C ILE A 398 26.67 -12.60 23.85
N ASP A 399 26.45 -13.71 24.52
CA ASP A 399 27.46 -14.42 25.29
C ASP A 399 28.41 -15.12 24.32
N ALA A 400 29.68 -14.75 24.33
CA ALA A 400 30.69 -15.25 23.41
C ALA A 400 30.96 -16.77 23.57
N LYS A 401 30.87 -17.28 24.82
CA LYS A 401 31.10 -18.71 25.11
C LYS A 401 29.92 -19.58 24.71
N GLU A 402 28.71 -19.10 24.97
CA GLU A 402 27.51 -19.81 24.52
C GLU A 402 27.40 -19.76 22.99
N TYR A 403 27.75 -18.65 22.35
CA TYR A 403 27.83 -18.58 20.90
C TYR A 403 28.89 -19.55 20.31
N GLU A 404 30.04 -19.69 20.95
CA GLU A 404 31.06 -20.69 20.56
C GLU A 404 30.44 -22.11 20.58
N ARG A 405 29.67 -22.44 21.60
CA ARG A 405 28.96 -23.73 21.68
C ARG A 405 27.94 -23.88 20.56
N VAL A 406 27.12 -22.86 20.33
CA VAL A 406 26.11 -22.81 19.28
C VAL A 406 26.73 -23.00 17.90
N ALA A 407 27.84 -22.30 17.61
CA ALA A 407 28.52 -22.33 16.32
C ALA A 407 29.19 -23.67 16.00
N ASN A 408 29.60 -24.48 17.02
CA ASN A 408 30.29 -25.74 16.87
C ASN A 408 29.38 -26.99 16.84
N VAL A 409 28.08 -26.83 17.08
CA VAL A 409 27.12 -27.95 17.06
C VAL A 409 26.63 -28.19 15.63
N SER A 410 26.98 -29.35 15.05
CA SER A 410 26.72 -29.64 13.62
C SER A 410 25.43 -30.43 13.35
N TYR A 411 24.85 -31.06 14.33
CA TYR A 411 23.67 -31.96 14.18
C TYR A 411 22.37 -31.44 14.70
N ILE A 412 22.39 -30.37 15.53
CA ILE A 412 21.23 -29.60 15.95
C ILE A 412 21.46 -28.22 15.35
N LYS A 413 20.45 -27.61 14.71
CA LYS A 413 20.55 -26.21 14.30
C LYS A 413 20.33 -25.33 15.53
N PRO A 414 21.37 -24.97 16.28
CA PRO A 414 21.24 -24.08 17.41
C PRO A 414 20.88 -22.70 16.89
N HIS A 415 20.13 -21.96 17.66
CA HIS A 415 19.65 -20.64 17.29
C HIS A 415 20.47 -19.58 18.01
N ILE A 416 20.71 -18.44 17.39
CA ILE A 416 21.40 -17.32 18.04
C ILE A 416 20.70 -16.88 19.33
N SER A 417 19.38 -17.06 19.43
CA SER A 417 18.60 -16.79 20.65
C SER A 417 19.02 -17.62 21.86
N ASP A 418 19.73 -18.72 21.67
CA ASP A 418 20.27 -19.55 22.77
C ASP A 418 21.50 -18.90 23.42
N ALA A 419 22.19 -18.03 22.68
CA ALA A 419 23.39 -17.30 23.12
C ALA A 419 23.18 -15.80 23.27
N SER A 420 22.00 -15.26 22.91
CA SER A 420 21.73 -13.84 22.93
C SER A 420 20.51 -13.47 23.77
N SER A 421 20.52 -12.28 24.31
CA SER A 421 19.38 -11.69 25.02
C SER A 421 19.19 -10.24 24.60
N VAL A 422 17.93 -9.77 24.62
CA VAL A 422 17.65 -8.34 24.41
C VAL A 422 18.28 -7.55 25.54
N SER A 423 19.16 -6.62 25.22
CA SER A 423 19.84 -5.78 26.21
C SER A 423 18.85 -4.84 26.89
N LYS A 424 19.04 -4.63 28.20
CA LYS A 424 18.17 -3.74 28.99
C LYS A 424 18.36 -2.26 28.66
N ASP A 425 19.55 -1.88 28.14
CA ASP A 425 19.83 -0.51 27.72
C ASP A 425 20.61 -0.46 26.40
N THR A 426 20.56 0.70 25.73
CA THR A 426 21.32 0.99 24.51
C THR A 426 22.54 1.88 24.75
N LYS A 427 22.96 2.05 26.02
CA LYS A 427 24.09 2.92 26.36
C LYS A 427 25.38 2.30 25.89
N VAL A 428 26.21 3.12 25.27
CA VAL A 428 27.58 2.80 24.91
C VAL A 428 28.47 3.15 26.09
N ARG A 429 29.33 2.22 26.50
CA ARG A 429 30.29 2.38 27.61
C ARG A 429 31.68 2.01 27.13
N GLY A 430 32.69 2.27 27.95
CA GLY A 430 34.09 1.90 27.63
C GLY A 430 34.79 2.89 26.70
N GLN A 431 36.00 2.50 26.32
CA GLN A 431 36.86 3.31 25.45
C GLN A 431 36.48 3.08 23.98
N GLN A 432 36.29 4.14 23.20
CA GLN A 432 36.16 4.07 21.77
C GLN A 432 37.49 3.70 21.14
N VAL A 433 37.53 2.59 20.40
CA VAL A 433 38.72 2.06 19.73
C VAL A 433 38.64 2.25 18.22
N HIS A 434 37.43 2.43 17.68
CA HIS A 434 37.23 2.66 16.26
C HIS A 434 35.98 3.52 15.99
N ASP A 435 36.05 4.36 14.97
CA ASP A 435 34.93 5.16 14.48
C ASP A 435 34.90 5.06 12.94
N GLY A 436 34.02 4.21 12.43
CA GLY A 436 33.76 4.01 11.01
C GLY A 436 32.59 4.85 10.50
N SER A 437 32.08 5.81 11.30
CA SER A 437 30.95 6.62 10.86
C SER A 437 31.31 7.53 9.70
N GLU A 438 30.57 7.39 8.61
CA GLU A 438 30.65 8.31 7.50
C GLU A 438 29.79 9.56 7.81
N ARG A 439 30.31 10.74 7.41
CA ARG A 439 29.57 11.99 7.59
C ARG A 439 28.76 12.41 6.38
N LEU A 440 29.17 11.96 5.20
CA LEU A 440 28.54 12.31 3.94
C LEU A 440 27.88 11.08 3.33
N TYR A 441 26.59 11.18 3.13
CA TYR A 441 25.79 10.22 2.39
C TYR A 441 25.22 10.88 1.14
N TYR A 442 25.21 10.18 0.02
CA TYR A 442 24.59 10.67 -1.20
C TYR A 442 24.01 9.50 -2.00
N GLY A 443 22.96 9.79 -2.74
CA GLY A 443 22.28 8.76 -3.51
C GLY A 443 21.52 9.35 -4.69
N VAL A 444 21.14 8.46 -5.59
CA VAL A 444 20.24 8.78 -6.70
C VAL A 444 19.18 7.69 -6.76
N SER A 445 17.93 8.11 -6.82
CA SER A 445 16.78 7.20 -6.85
C SER A 445 15.75 7.63 -7.89
N PRO A 446 15.04 6.67 -8.53
CA PRO A 446 13.89 7.00 -9.34
C PRO A 446 12.75 7.48 -8.45
N THR A 447 11.96 8.42 -8.95
CA THR A 447 10.72 8.88 -8.30
C THR A 447 9.53 8.64 -9.20
N LEU A 448 8.44 8.17 -8.61
CA LEU A 448 7.15 8.05 -9.26
C LEU A 448 6.08 8.67 -8.37
N ARG A 449 5.50 9.78 -8.85
CA ARG A 449 4.28 10.33 -8.28
C ARG A 449 3.13 9.91 -9.15
N GLN A 450 2.05 9.44 -8.55
CA GLN A 450 0.95 8.88 -9.30
C GLN A 450 -0.39 9.12 -8.60
N SER A 451 -1.41 9.31 -9.41
CA SER A 451 -2.81 9.30 -9.00
C SER A 451 -3.61 8.46 -9.99
N ILE A 452 -4.62 7.79 -9.49
CA ILE A 452 -5.53 6.99 -10.31
C ILE A 452 -6.91 7.61 -10.21
N ALA A 453 -7.58 7.60 -11.35
CA ALA A 453 -8.98 7.96 -11.41
C ALA A 453 -9.23 9.45 -11.09
N GLU A 454 -8.39 10.33 -11.62
CA GLU A 454 -8.73 11.74 -11.72
C GLU A 454 -9.85 11.94 -12.75
N PRO A 455 -10.64 13.02 -12.66
CA PRO A 455 -11.76 13.25 -13.58
C PRO A 455 -11.33 13.39 -15.05
N GLU A 456 -10.13 13.89 -15.28
CA GLU A 456 -9.61 14.20 -16.62
C GLU A 456 -8.93 13.01 -17.28
N GLU A 457 -8.25 12.18 -16.50
CA GLU A 457 -7.48 11.04 -17.02
C GLU A 457 -7.44 9.89 -16.00
N PHE A 458 -7.45 8.66 -16.50
CA PHE A 458 -7.39 7.46 -15.65
C PHE A 458 -6.15 7.41 -14.77
N TYR A 459 -5.01 7.71 -15.32
CA TYR A 459 -3.73 7.59 -14.64
C TYR A 459 -2.88 8.83 -14.89
N ILE A 460 -2.74 9.63 -13.87
CA ILE A 460 -1.86 10.78 -13.85
C ILE A 460 -0.56 10.39 -13.15
N PHE A 461 0.55 10.69 -13.80
CA PHE A 461 1.85 10.34 -13.23
C PHE A 461 2.94 11.34 -13.59
N ASN A 462 3.97 11.35 -12.75
CA ASN A 462 5.23 12.05 -12.95
C ASN A 462 6.37 11.10 -12.62
N LEU A 463 7.18 10.79 -13.61
CA LEU A 463 8.39 9.97 -13.50
C LEU A 463 9.61 10.88 -13.49
N GLY A 464 10.45 10.73 -12.48
CA GLY A 464 11.64 11.56 -12.32
C GLY A 464 12.81 10.82 -11.71
N VAL A 465 13.86 11.57 -11.47
CA VAL A 465 15.05 11.15 -10.73
C VAL A 465 15.28 12.14 -9.59
N ARG A 466 15.55 11.63 -8.41
CA ARG A 466 15.89 12.39 -7.23
C ARG A 466 17.35 12.12 -6.86
N GLY A 467 18.17 13.17 -6.84
CA GLY A 467 19.48 13.17 -6.22
C GLY A 467 19.36 13.68 -4.80
N GLU A 468 19.97 13.01 -3.86
CA GLU A 468 19.95 13.35 -2.44
C GLU A 468 21.34 13.33 -1.84
N ALA A 469 21.59 14.21 -0.87
CA ALA A 469 22.80 14.24 -0.10
C ALA A 469 22.49 14.66 1.34
N SER A 470 23.16 14.05 2.30
CA SER A 470 23.11 14.46 3.69
C SER A 470 24.49 14.46 4.32
N TYR A 471 24.72 15.40 5.22
CA TYR A 471 26.00 15.59 5.91
C TYR A 471 25.77 15.76 7.42
N TRP A 472 26.46 14.97 8.22
CA TRP A 472 26.42 15.07 9.67
C TRP A 472 27.38 16.14 10.16
N LEU A 473 26.83 17.26 10.62
CA LEU A 473 27.60 18.36 11.25
C LEU A 473 28.08 17.94 12.64
N THR A 474 27.23 17.26 13.40
CA THR A 474 27.52 16.62 14.68
C THR A 474 26.87 15.22 14.72
N ASN A 475 27.02 14.49 15.82
CA ASN A 475 26.33 13.19 15.98
C ASN A 475 24.79 13.31 16.07
N GLN A 476 24.26 14.52 16.23
CA GLN A 476 22.83 14.79 16.39
C GLN A 476 22.27 15.73 15.32
N LEU A 477 23.11 16.51 14.65
CA LEU A 477 22.69 17.52 13.68
C LEU A 477 23.09 17.11 12.28
N GLN A 478 22.11 16.91 11.42
CA GLN A 478 22.24 16.58 10.01
C GLN A 478 21.79 17.74 9.14
N ALA A 479 22.55 18.03 8.10
CA ALA A 479 22.12 18.87 6.97
C ALA A 479 21.76 17.94 5.81
N SER A 480 20.58 18.08 5.24
CA SER A 480 20.13 17.27 4.10
C SER A 480 19.59 18.13 2.98
N SER A 481 19.74 17.65 1.75
CA SER A 481 19.22 18.30 0.55
C SER A 481 18.85 17.26 -0.50
N SER A 482 17.82 17.55 -1.27
CA SER A 482 17.50 16.76 -2.44
C SER A 482 17.04 17.63 -3.61
N ILE A 483 17.39 17.20 -4.82
CA ILE A 483 16.98 17.81 -6.08
C ILE A 483 16.23 16.76 -6.88
N GLN A 484 15.08 17.16 -7.38
CA GLN A 484 14.28 16.33 -8.26
C GLN A 484 14.36 16.86 -9.70
N VAL A 485 14.50 15.91 -10.63
CA VAL A 485 14.43 16.15 -12.08
C VAL A 485 13.25 15.38 -12.62
N ASN A 486 12.28 16.07 -13.20
CA ASN A 486 11.19 15.47 -13.95
C ASN A 486 11.72 14.98 -15.30
N ILE A 487 11.46 13.69 -15.64
CA ILE A 487 11.85 13.11 -16.92
C ILE A 487 10.66 13.03 -17.87
N TYR A 488 9.52 12.57 -17.36
CA TYR A 488 8.31 12.42 -18.15
C TYR A 488 7.06 12.40 -17.26
N ASP A 489 6.03 13.11 -17.69
CA ASP A 489 4.73 13.16 -17.00
C ASP A 489 3.60 13.39 -17.99
N ASN A 490 2.36 13.23 -17.52
CA ASN A 490 1.14 13.59 -18.25
C ASN A 490 0.30 14.64 -17.48
N TYR A 491 0.92 15.43 -16.62
CA TYR A 491 0.26 16.51 -15.88
C TYR A 491 -0.43 17.58 -16.76
N PRO A 492 -0.03 17.84 -18.02
CA PRO A 492 -0.82 18.67 -18.93
C PRO A 492 -2.25 18.19 -19.17
N GLU A 493 -2.53 16.89 -18.98
CA GLU A 493 -3.90 16.37 -19.05
C GLU A 493 -4.80 16.83 -17.88
N LEU A 494 -4.22 17.32 -16.79
CA LEU A 494 -4.95 18.05 -15.75
C LEU A 494 -5.36 19.41 -16.29
N ASN A 495 -6.64 19.57 -16.62
CA ASN A 495 -7.17 20.75 -17.28
C ASN A 495 -7.22 22.01 -16.39
N PHE A 496 -7.20 21.83 -15.07
CA PHE A 496 -7.39 22.95 -14.13
C PHE A 496 -6.21 23.11 -13.20
N ILE A 497 -5.52 24.24 -13.35
CA ILE A 497 -4.61 24.78 -12.34
C ILE A 497 -5.43 25.51 -11.28
N VAL A 498 -6.45 26.27 -11.68
CA VAL A 498 -7.35 27.05 -10.81
C VAL A 498 -8.79 26.64 -11.07
N PRO A 499 -9.64 26.43 -10.03
CA PRO A 499 -11.05 26.09 -10.22
C PRO A 499 -11.77 27.05 -11.16
N PRO A 500 -12.73 26.57 -11.96
CA PRO A 500 -13.45 27.38 -12.95
C PRO A 500 -14.16 28.60 -12.38
N ASP A 501 -14.60 28.53 -11.13
CA ASP A 501 -15.30 29.61 -10.44
C ASP A 501 -14.39 30.65 -9.77
N GLY A 502 -13.07 30.38 -9.73
CA GLY A 502 -12.08 31.22 -9.04
C GLY A 502 -12.20 31.21 -7.53
N THR A 503 -13.15 30.45 -6.95
CA THR A 503 -13.31 30.33 -5.50
C THR A 503 -12.35 29.27 -4.95
N THR A 504 -11.70 29.60 -3.83
CA THR A 504 -10.87 28.65 -3.10
C THR A 504 -11.09 28.89 -1.62
N VAL A 505 -12.03 28.19 -1.03
CA VAL A 505 -12.28 28.34 0.40
C VAL A 505 -11.09 27.81 1.20
N PRO A 506 -10.58 26.58 1.03
CA PRO A 506 -9.28 26.23 1.61
C PRO A 506 -8.12 26.73 0.74
N PRO A 507 -6.95 27.06 1.34
CA PRO A 507 -5.73 27.30 0.58
C PRO A 507 -5.34 26.08 -0.26
N ARG A 508 -4.78 26.33 -1.44
CA ARG A 508 -4.35 25.30 -2.39
C ARG A 508 -2.99 24.74 -2.01
N VAL A 509 -2.99 23.75 -1.14
CA VAL A 509 -1.76 23.20 -0.53
C VAL A 509 -1.20 21.98 -1.27
N ARG A 510 -2.00 21.34 -2.17
CA ARG A 510 -1.59 20.16 -2.97
C ARG A 510 -2.02 20.25 -4.44
N SER A 511 -3.17 20.82 -4.73
CA SER A 511 -3.75 20.84 -6.08
C SER A 511 -2.95 21.68 -7.09
N LEU A 512 -2.01 22.52 -6.64
CA LEU A 512 -1.05 23.22 -7.51
C LEU A 512 0.12 22.34 -7.98
N GLY A 513 0.05 21.02 -7.81
CA GLY A 513 1.14 20.08 -8.12
C GLY A 513 1.75 20.23 -9.50
N ARG A 514 0.93 20.57 -10.53
CA ARG A 514 1.40 20.80 -11.88
C ARG A 514 2.45 21.93 -11.95
N MET A 515 2.24 23.05 -11.28
CA MET A 515 3.18 24.18 -11.25
C MET A 515 4.55 23.78 -10.66
N TYR A 516 4.54 22.87 -9.68
CA TYR A 516 5.76 22.45 -9.01
C TYR A 516 6.52 21.34 -9.74
N PHE A 517 5.84 20.45 -10.46
CA PHE A 517 6.44 19.23 -10.98
C PHE A 517 6.53 19.16 -12.49
N HIS A 518 5.64 19.85 -13.21
CA HIS A 518 5.66 19.93 -14.67
C HIS A 518 6.28 21.23 -15.15
N ASP A 519 5.75 22.37 -14.73
CA ASP A 519 6.19 23.67 -15.22
C ASP A 519 7.64 24.00 -14.76
N ASN A 520 8.08 23.40 -13.64
CA ASN A 520 9.44 23.51 -13.09
C ASN A 520 10.10 22.13 -13.01
N PRO A 521 10.64 21.59 -14.14
CA PRO A 521 11.10 20.21 -14.22
C PRO A 521 12.36 19.90 -13.40
N VAL A 522 13.15 20.91 -13.03
CA VAL A 522 14.32 20.76 -12.14
C VAL A 522 14.08 21.59 -10.90
N ARG A 523 14.00 20.93 -9.76
CA ARG A 523 13.64 21.61 -8.52
C ARG A 523 14.38 21.07 -7.31
N MET A 524 14.75 21.97 -6.40
CA MET A 524 15.13 21.59 -5.05
C MET A 524 13.90 21.09 -4.30
N ASP A 525 13.89 19.80 -3.95
CA ASP A 525 12.80 19.17 -3.21
C ASP A 525 12.90 19.51 -1.73
N THR A 526 14.05 19.23 -1.10
CA THR A 526 14.34 19.55 0.29
C THR A 526 15.70 20.26 0.46
N LEU A 527 15.80 21.08 1.49
CA LEU A 527 17.06 21.60 2.03
C LEU A 527 16.81 21.97 3.50
N GLN A 528 17.24 21.13 4.42
CA GLN A 528 16.92 21.30 5.84
C GLN A 528 18.07 20.92 6.76
N LEU A 529 18.00 21.45 7.97
CA LEU A 529 18.77 21.01 9.13
C LEU A 529 17.83 20.23 10.05
N THR A 530 18.25 19.04 10.49
CA THR A 530 17.49 18.19 11.41
C THR A 530 18.35 17.83 12.61
N TRP A 531 17.84 18.13 13.80
CA TRP A 531 18.40 17.71 15.07
C TRP A 531 17.64 16.48 15.56
N PHE A 532 18.37 15.39 15.83
CA PHE A 532 17.84 14.17 16.41
C PHE A 532 18.30 14.00 17.85
N ASP A 533 17.41 13.52 18.73
CA ASP A 533 17.74 13.20 20.09
C ASP A 533 16.85 12.06 20.65
N ASN A 534 17.29 11.45 21.73
CA ASN A 534 16.52 10.46 22.47
C ASN A 534 16.68 10.66 23.98
N PHE A 535 15.56 10.62 24.70
CA PHE A 535 15.51 10.77 26.15
C PHE A 535 15.19 9.43 26.80
N GLY A 536 16.21 8.79 27.34
CA GLY A 536 16.11 7.42 27.83
C GLY A 536 15.88 6.43 26.67
N ASP A 537 15.19 5.31 26.96
CA ASP A 537 15.09 4.18 26.04
C ASP A 537 13.78 4.16 25.22
N SER A 538 12.93 5.17 25.35
CA SER A 538 11.58 5.12 24.78
C SER A 538 11.05 6.44 24.24
N ILE A 539 11.71 7.57 24.49
CA ILE A 539 11.31 8.89 24.02
C ILE A 539 12.29 9.34 22.94
N TYR A 540 11.79 9.60 21.75
CA TYR A 540 12.55 10.04 20.61
C TYR A 540 12.06 11.40 20.14
N GLN A 541 12.97 12.22 19.64
CA GLN A 541 12.70 13.59 19.25
C GLN A 541 13.46 13.93 17.97
N GLN A 542 12.82 14.74 17.09
CA GLN A 542 13.50 15.48 16.04
C GLN A 542 12.98 16.91 15.98
N THR A 543 13.87 17.84 15.63
CA THR A 543 13.53 19.23 15.31
C THR A 543 14.21 19.59 14.01
N TYR A 544 13.47 20.18 13.10
CA TYR A 544 13.93 20.45 11.74
C TYR A 544 13.52 21.84 11.27
N ALA A 545 14.33 22.43 10.38
CA ALA A 545 14.11 23.76 9.82
C ALA A 545 14.69 23.85 8.41
N GLY A 546 13.98 24.52 7.52
CA GLY A 546 14.41 24.77 6.14
C GLY A 546 13.30 24.54 5.12
N TYR A 547 13.66 24.05 3.96
CA TYR A 547 12.74 23.65 2.89
C TYR A 547 12.38 22.17 3.13
N LEU A 548 11.22 21.96 3.72
CA LEU A 548 10.81 20.65 4.29
C LEU A 548 10.34 19.67 3.23
N GLU A 549 9.74 20.19 2.16
CA GLU A 549 9.29 19.43 0.99
C GLU A 549 9.20 20.34 -0.25
N SER A 550 8.80 19.78 -1.38
CA SER A 550 8.68 20.52 -2.65
C SER A 550 7.82 21.78 -2.53
N MET A 551 6.76 21.75 -1.73
CA MET A 551 5.75 22.80 -1.63
C MET A 551 5.83 23.64 -0.35
N PHE A 552 6.57 23.23 0.69
CA PHE A 552 6.57 23.90 1.97
C PHE A 552 7.98 24.08 2.54
N ALA A 553 8.21 25.27 3.09
CA ALA A 553 9.35 25.60 3.96
C ALA A 553 8.84 25.89 5.38
N GLY A 554 9.71 25.76 6.38
CA GLY A 554 9.30 26.02 7.73
C GLY A 554 10.22 25.45 8.82
N VAL A 555 9.69 25.37 10.01
CA VAL A 555 10.34 24.77 11.18
C VAL A 555 9.33 23.90 11.91
N GLY A 556 9.78 22.75 12.39
CA GLY A 556 8.92 21.83 13.12
C GLY A 556 9.67 20.98 14.12
N THR A 557 8.90 20.35 15.01
CA THR A 557 9.40 19.36 15.95
C THR A 557 8.43 18.20 16.05
N GLU A 558 8.97 17.01 16.23
CA GLU A 558 8.20 15.78 16.45
C GLU A 558 8.76 15.05 17.66
N TRP A 559 7.87 14.52 18.47
CA TRP A 559 8.15 13.71 19.63
C TRP A 559 7.42 12.38 19.54
N LEU A 560 8.08 11.28 19.89
CA LEU A 560 7.50 9.95 19.90
C LEU A 560 7.86 9.23 21.19
N TYR A 561 6.84 8.78 21.93
CA TYR A 561 7.00 7.80 22.98
C TYR A 561 6.68 6.41 22.45
N ARG A 562 7.70 5.56 22.32
CA ARG A 562 7.61 4.18 21.83
C ARG A 562 8.33 3.23 22.76
N PRO A 563 7.63 2.64 23.75
CA PRO A 563 8.22 1.69 24.67
C PRO A 563 8.67 0.42 23.94
N ARG A 564 9.88 -0.04 24.21
CA ARG A 564 10.45 -1.24 23.55
C ARG A 564 9.60 -2.48 23.79
N GLY A 565 9.42 -3.27 22.73
CA GLY A 565 8.66 -4.51 22.78
C GLY A 565 7.17 -4.36 23.09
N LYS A 566 6.66 -3.11 23.10
CA LYS A 566 5.22 -2.85 23.23
C LYS A 566 4.60 -2.69 21.85
N ASN A 567 3.34 -3.01 21.78
CA ASN A 567 2.53 -2.97 20.54
C ASN A 567 1.79 -1.65 20.34
N TRP A 568 2.25 -0.58 20.96
CA TRP A 568 1.66 0.75 20.84
C TRP A 568 2.73 1.85 20.95
N ALA A 569 2.43 3.01 20.40
CA ALA A 569 3.22 4.23 20.56
C ALA A 569 2.30 5.46 20.52
N ILE A 570 2.77 6.58 21.04
CA ILE A 570 2.10 7.88 20.99
C ILE A 570 3.10 8.92 20.53
N GLY A 571 2.72 9.73 19.54
CA GLY A 571 3.52 10.81 19.01
C GLY A 571 2.78 12.15 19.02
N ALA A 572 3.54 13.22 18.88
CA ALA A 572 3.00 14.54 18.62
C ALA A 572 3.98 15.33 17.75
N ASP A 573 3.47 16.12 16.82
CA ASP A 573 4.25 17.06 16.03
C ASP A 573 3.58 18.41 15.92
N ILE A 574 4.38 19.44 15.73
CA ILE A 574 3.93 20.80 15.42
C ILE A 574 4.91 21.44 14.44
N ASN A 575 4.36 22.14 13.45
CA ASN A 575 5.11 22.76 12.37
C ASN A 575 4.57 24.16 12.09
N LEU A 576 5.47 25.11 11.92
CA LEU A 576 5.19 26.43 11.36
C LEU A 576 5.66 26.40 9.91
N VAL A 577 4.78 26.67 8.97
CA VAL A 577 5.03 26.46 7.54
C VAL A 577 4.62 27.67 6.70
N ALA A 578 5.31 27.83 5.57
CA ALA A 578 4.94 28.74 4.50
C ALA A 578 5.04 28.00 3.17
N GLN A 579 4.08 28.22 2.27
CA GLN A 579 4.08 27.59 0.96
C GLN A 579 5.12 28.23 0.06
N ARG A 580 5.90 27.42 -0.60
CA ARG A 580 6.97 27.84 -1.51
C ARG A 580 6.39 28.39 -2.80
N ASP A 581 7.03 29.41 -3.33
CA ASP A 581 6.74 29.93 -4.67
C ASP A 581 7.30 28.96 -5.73
N PRO A 582 6.45 28.40 -6.63
CA PRO A 582 6.91 27.48 -7.66
C PRO A 582 7.93 28.11 -8.63
N ASP A 583 7.86 29.42 -8.86
CA ASP A 583 8.74 30.12 -9.77
C ASP A 583 10.09 30.55 -9.15
N SER A 584 10.30 30.20 -7.88
CA SER A 584 11.52 30.51 -7.14
C SER A 584 12.15 29.29 -6.48
N TRP A 585 13.48 29.19 -6.52
CA TRP A 585 14.20 28.13 -5.81
C TRP A 585 14.12 28.27 -4.29
N PHE A 586 14.09 29.51 -3.77
CA PHE A 586 14.16 29.81 -2.34
C PHE A 586 13.00 30.69 -1.84
N GLY A 587 12.13 31.15 -2.74
CA GLY A 587 11.00 32.01 -2.39
C GLY A 587 9.87 31.26 -1.71
N VAL A 588 9.13 31.99 -0.89
CA VAL A 588 7.82 31.59 -0.36
C VAL A 588 6.81 32.65 -0.71
N TYR A 589 5.55 32.29 -0.85
CA TYR A 589 4.50 33.25 -1.08
C TYR A 589 4.41 34.27 0.07
N GLN A 590 4.28 35.55 -0.31
CA GLN A 590 4.23 36.67 0.63
C GLN A 590 2.79 37.12 0.94
N GLN A 591 1.84 36.64 0.17
CA GLN A 591 0.41 36.99 0.29
C GLN A 591 -0.45 35.74 0.08
N GLU A 592 -1.54 35.66 0.83
CA GLU A 592 -2.48 34.54 0.75
C GLU A 592 -3.15 34.44 -0.62
N THR A 593 -3.53 35.61 -1.21
CA THR A 593 -4.23 35.63 -2.50
C THR A 593 -3.23 35.82 -3.64
N GLN A 594 -3.27 34.92 -4.60
CA GLN A 594 -2.49 34.94 -5.83
C GLN A 594 -3.40 35.12 -7.03
N TYR A 595 -2.86 35.56 -8.16
CA TYR A 595 -3.58 35.75 -9.41
C TYR A 595 -2.90 34.95 -10.53
N SER A 596 -3.67 34.07 -11.18
CA SER A 596 -3.25 33.36 -12.40
C SER A 596 -3.60 34.21 -13.63
N ALA A 597 -2.59 34.73 -14.31
CA ALA A 597 -2.80 35.45 -15.54
C ALA A 597 -3.27 34.55 -16.69
N ALA A 598 -2.89 33.27 -16.67
CA ALA A 598 -3.33 32.28 -17.65
C ALA A 598 -4.82 31.98 -17.57
N ASP A 599 -5.37 31.89 -16.34
CA ASP A 599 -6.79 31.58 -16.11
C ASP A 599 -7.64 32.80 -15.88
N GLY A 600 -7.04 33.98 -15.67
CA GLY A 600 -7.74 35.22 -15.33
C GLY A 600 -8.44 35.19 -13.96
N ARG A 601 -7.95 34.39 -13.01
CA ARG A 601 -8.61 34.08 -11.72
C ARG A 601 -7.68 34.23 -10.55
N SER A 602 -8.23 34.51 -9.38
CA SER A 602 -7.53 34.51 -8.11
C SER A 602 -7.70 33.18 -7.38
N PHE A 603 -6.68 32.79 -6.63
CA PHE A 603 -6.67 31.59 -5.78
C PHE A 603 -5.93 31.88 -4.47
N LYS A 604 -6.18 31.05 -3.45
CA LYS A 604 -5.54 31.17 -2.15
C LYS A 604 -4.41 30.14 -2.00
N VAL A 605 -3.35 30.55 -1.33
CA VAL A 605 -2.20 29.73 -0.93
C VAL A 605 -1.97 29.90 0.57
N LEU A 606 -1.15 29.07 1.17
CA LEU A 606 -0.76 29.19 2.58
C LEU A 606 0.53 30.02 2.67
N ASP A 607 0.41 31.35 2.71
CA ASP A 607 1.57 32.26 2.87
C ASP A 607 2.28 32.01 4.21
N LYS A 608 1.54 31.73 5.27
CA LYS A 608 2.01 31.33 6.60
C LYS A 608 0.92 30.57 7.36
N GLY A 609 1.30 29.55 8.09
CA GLY A 609 0.36 28.77 8.88
C GLY A 609 1.05 27.79 9.81
N TYR A 610 0.27 27.02 10.50
CA TYR A 610 0.78 25.94 11.33
C TYR A 610 0.00 24.65 11.06
N THR A 611 0.67 23.52 11.26
CA THR A 611 0.06 22.19 11.22
C THR A 611 0.65 21.37 12.36
N GLY A 612 -0.11 20.41 12.86
CA GLY A 612 0.38 19.54 13.92
C GLY A 612 -0.65 18.52 14.35
N PHE A 613 -0.17 17.39 14.81
CA PHE A 613 -0.98 16.23 15.15
C PHE A 613 -0.54 15.57 16.44
N VAL A 614 -1.52 15.01 17.13
CA VAL A 614 -1.29 13.96 18.12
C VAL A 614 -1.60 12.64 17.44
N SER A 615 -0.66 11.71 17.46
CA SER A 615 -0.71 10.43 16.75
C SER A 615 -0.69 9.25 17.72
N GLY A 616 -1.63 8.34 17.57
CA GLY A 616 -1.66 7.06 18.26
C GLY A 616 -1.39 5.91 17.30
N TYR A 617 -0.55 4.96 17.72
CA TYR A 617 -0.19 3.76 16.96
C TYR A 617 -0.53 2.53 17.78
N TYR A 618 -1.20 1.55 17.19
CA TYR A 618 -1.57 0.32 17.87
C TYR A 618 -1.51 -0.90 16.96
N MET A 619 -0.77 -1.92 17.38
CA MET A 619 -0.64 -3.23 16.72
C MET A 619 -1.38 -4.28 17.56
N PRO A 620 -2.64 -4.60 17.26
CA PRO A 620 -3.39 -5.59 18.02
C PRO A 620 -2.76 -6.97 17.94
N LYS A 621 -2.94 -7.76 19.00
CA LYS A 621 -2.52 -9.17 19.07
C LYS A 621 -3.74 -10.12 19.01
N TRP A 622 -4.83 -9.66 18.38
CA TRP A 622 -6.04 -10.46 18.21
C TRP A 622 -5.90 -11.37 16.99
N SER A 623 -6.19 -12.65 17.13
CA SER A 623 -6.02 -13.63 16.06
C SER A 623 -6.82 -13.36 14.78
N TRP A 624 -7.86 -12.57 14.85
CA TRP A 624 -8.69 -12.17 13.71
C TRP A 624 -8.26 -10.84 13.06
N LEU A 625 -7.34 -10.09 13.72
CA LEU A 625 -6.70 -8.86 13.25
C LEU A 625 -5.19 -8.88 13.47
N ASP A 626 -4.57 -10.05 13.37
CA ASP A 626 -3.13 -10.19 13.51
C ASP A 626 -2.39 -9.46 12.39
N ASP A 627 -1.14 -9.12 12.67
CA ASP A 627 -0.26 -8.43 11.73
C ASP A 627 -0.88 -7.15 11.13
N THR A 628 -1.57 -6.36 11.95
CA THR A 628 -2.15 -5.08 11.57
C THR A 628 -1.58 -3.93 12.38
N LEU A 629 -1.59 -2.74 11.78
CA LEU A 629 -1.28 -1.48 12.42
C LEU A 629 -2.44 -0.50 12.21
N PHE A 630 -2.93 0.05 13.30
CA PHE A 630 -3.82 1.20 13.33
C PHE A 630 -3.03 2.44 13.69
N LYS A 631 -3.16 3.49 12.90
CA LYS A 631 -2.66 4.82 13.21
C LYS A 631 -3.83 5.79 13.18
N ILE A 632 -3.92 6.61 14.22
CA ILE A 632 -4.93 7.69 14.30
C ILE A 632 -4.18 8.98 14.57
N ASP A 633 -4.37 9.96 13.70
CA ASP A 633 -3.84 11.32 13.84
C ASP A 633 -5.01 12.27 14.08
N VAL A 634 -4.91 13.12 15.11
CA VAL A 634 -5.89 14.17 15.41
C VAL A 634 -5.16 15.49 15.43
N GLY A 635 -5.60 16.48 14.63
CA GLY A 635 -4.90 17.75 14.59
C GLY A 635 -5.30 18.64 13.42
N GLN A 636 -4.41 19.58 13.11
CA GLN A 636 -4.60 20.58 12.08
C GLN A 636 -3.79 20.24 10.83
N TYR A 637 -4.46 20.25 9.69
CA TYR A 637 -3.92 20.00 8.36
C TYR A 637 -3.31 21.25 7.73
N LEU A 638 -2.65 21.08 6.57
CA LEU A 638 -2.01 22.16 5.83
C LEU A 638 -2.97 23.25 5.36
N ALA A 639 -4.16 22.88 4.92
CA ALA A 639 -5.18 23.84 4.50
C ALA A 639 -5.86 24.58 5.67
N GLN A 640 -5.29 24.47 6.88
CA GLN A 640 -5.74 25.04 8.14
C GLN A 640 -7.07 24.45 8.64
N ASP A 641 -7.51 23.37 8.06
CA ASP A 641 -8.64 22.57 8.51
C ASP A 641 -8.24 21.64 9.66
N VAL A 642 -9.18 21.31 10.55
CA VAL A 642 -8.96 20.47 11.74
C VAL A 642 -9.73 19.18 11.58
N GLY A 643 -9.11 18.06 11.95
CA GLY A 643 -9.80 16.79 11.82
C GLY A 643 -9.06 15.58 12.33
N VAL A 644 -9.48 14.42 11.81
CA VAL A 644 -8.96 13.11 12.19
C VAL A 644 -8.57 12.35 10.93
N ARG A 645 -7.40 11.73 10.95
CA ARG A 645 -6.98 10.74 9.95
C ARG A 645 -6.81 9.38 10.58
N GLY A 646 -7.52 8.41 10.05
CA GLY A 646 -7.32 7.00 10.33
C GLY A 646 -6.49 6.35 9.23
N ASP A 647 -5.47 5.58 9.60
CA ASP A 647 -4.68 4.75 8.69
C ASP A 647 -4.70 3.31 9.24
N PHE A 648 -5.06 2.39 8.38
CA PHE A 648 -5.07 0.96 8.66
C PHE A 648 -4.15 0.25 7.69
N SER A 649 -3.29 -0.64 8.20
CA SER A 649 -2.45 -1.46 7.35
C SER A 649 -2.33 -2.90 7.85
N LYS A 650 -2.22 -3.83 6.92
CA LYS A 650 -1.97 -5.27 7.13
C LYS A 650 -0.61 -5.62 6.55
N GLN A 651 0.18 -6.36 7.32
CA GLN A 651 1.43 -6.94 6.84
C GLN A 651 1.25 -8.44 6.60
N PHE A 652 1.71 -8.91 5.46
CA PHE A 652 1.69 -10.32 5.07
C PHE A 652 3.02 -11.01 5.43
N LYS A 653 3.04 -12.35 5.37
CA LYS A 653 4.19 -13.19 5.76
C LYS A 653 5.50 -12.81 5.05
N SER A 654 5.44 -12.39 3.80
CA SER A 654 6.58 -11.89 3.04
C SER A 654 7.12 -10.54 3.54
N GLY A 655 6.34 -9.84 4.38
CA GLY A 655 6.60 -8.47 4.80
C GLY A 655 5.99 -7.40 3.88
N VAL A 656 5.25 -7.78 2.83
CA VAL A 656 4.45 -6.82 2.05
C VAL A 656 3.38 -6.22 2.95
N ILE A 657 3.24 -4.89 2.89
CA ILE A 657 2.22 -4.14 3.64
C ILE A 657 1.24 -3.54 2.64
N VAL A 658 -0.05 -3.73 2.90
CA VAL A 658 -1.14 -3.05 2.21
C VAL A 658 -1.88 -2.21 3.22
N GLY A 659 -2.10 -0.94 2.90
CA GLY A 659 -2.79 -0.03 3.80
C GLY A 659 -3.71 0.93 3.06
N ALA A 660 -4.65 1.49 3.81
CA ALA A 660 -5.56 2.52 3.37
C ALA A 660 -5.79 3.55 4.46
N TYR A 661 -6.04 4.78 4.06
CA TYR A 661 -6.32 5.86 5.00
C TYR A 661 -7.52 6.70 4.57
N ALA A 662 -8.13 7.33 5.54
CA ALA A 662 -9.14 8.36 5.34
C ALA A 662 -8.88 9.54 6.29
N SER A 663 -8.97 10.76 5.76
CA SER A 663 -8.84 12.01 6.52
C SER A 663 -10.17 12.76 6.47
N LEU A 664 -10.77 12.93 7.61
CA LEU A 664 -12.00 13.70 7.82
C LEU A 664 -11.61 15.05 8.42
N SER A 665 -12.19 16.13 7.94
CA SER A 665 -11.96 17.47 8.49
C SER A 665 -13.26 18.24 8.69
N ASN A 666 -13.15 19.42 9.25
CA ASN A 666 -14.29 20.30 9.51
C ASN A 666 -14.75 21.11 8.29
N LEU A 667 -14.16 20.88 7.10
CA LEU A 667 -14.63 21.47 5.84
C LEU A 667 -15.96 20.83 5.43
N SER A 668 -16.89 21.65 4.93
CA SER A 668 -18.10 21.15 4.29
C SER A 668 -17.80 20.48 2.95
N SER A 669 -18.73 19.68 2.43
CA SER A 669 -18.55 19.01 1.12
C SER A 669 -18.37 20.02 -0.02
N GLU A 670 -19.01 21.20 0.06
CA GLU A 670 -18.85 22.29 -0.91
C GLU A 670 -17.45 22.92 -0.85
N GLU A 671 -16.91 23.12 0.36
CA GLU A 671 -15.57 23.65 0.57
C GLU A 671 -14.47 22.65 0.23
N PHE A 672 -14.75 21.36 0.44
CA PHE A 672 -13.81 20.28 0.16
C PHE A 672 -13.63 20.03 -1.35
N GLY A 673 -14.66 20.33 -2.14
CA GLY A 673 -14.71 20.15 -3.58
C GLY A 673 -15.34 18.80 -3.97
N GLU A 674 -14.59 17.82 -4.39
CA GLU A 674 -15.09 16.49 -4.71
C GLU A 674 -15.17 15.58 -3.48
N GLY A 675 -16.38 15.30 -2.97
CA GLY A 675 -16.65 14.45 -1.80
C GLY A 675 -16.34 15.16 -0.48
N SER A 676 -16.50 14.45 0.64
CA SER A 676 -16.44 15.01 1.99
C SER A 676 -15.16 14.66 2.76
N PHE A 677 -14.25 13.86 2.18
CA PHE A 677 -13.03 13.42 2.85
C PHE A 677 -11.95 12.96 1.88
N THR A 678 -10.69 13.09 2.28
CA THR A 678 -9.55 12.57 1.54
C THR A 678 -9.32 11.10 1.90
N LYS A 679 -9.12 10.28 0.88
CA LYS A 679 -8.84 8.85 1.04
C LYS A 679 -7.71 8.43 0.10
N GLY A 680 -6.98 7.40 0.49
CA GLY A 680 -5.93 6.82 -0.32
C GLY A 680 -5.58 5.42 0.15
N PHE A 681 -4.82 4.71 -0.66
CA PHE A 681 -4.29 3.40 -0.32
C PHE A 681 -2.84 3.28 -0.78
N TYR A 682 -2.13 2.33 -0.21
CA TYR A 682 -0.73 2.10 -0.54
C TYR A 682 -0.34 0.63 -0.43
N ILE A 683 0.67 0.27 -1.20
CA ILE A 683 1.36 -1.02 -1.12
C ILE A 683 2.83 -0.75 -0.86
N SER A 684 3.40 -1.39 0.15
CA SER A 684 4.82 -1.28 0.48
C SER A 684 5.47 -2.67 0.41
N ILE A 685 6.41 -2.82 -0.51
CA ILE A 685 7.06 -4.10 -0.83
C ILE A 685 8.52 -4.03 -0.39
N PRO A 686 9.00 -4.97 0.44
CA PRO A 686 10.41 -5.04 0.80
C PRO A 686 11.28 -5.37 -0.43
N PHE A 687 12.43 -4.72 -0.58
CA PHE A 687 13.34 -5.03 -1.70
C PHE A 687 13.90 -6.45 -1.63
N ASP A 688 14.03 -7.03 -0.46
CA ASP A 688 14.54 -8.38 -0.28
C ASP A 688 13.62 -9.50 -0.80
N VAL A 689 12.36 -9.20 -1.15
CA VAL A 689 11.48 -10.11 -1.92
C VAL A 689 11.47 -9.77 -3.42
N MET A 690 11.96 -8.59 -3.80
CA MET A 690 12.03 -8.13 -5.19
C MET A 690 13.38 -8.38 -5.83
N THR A 691 14.43 -8.49 -5.03
CA THR A 691 15.82 -8.60 -5.49
C THR A 691 16.49 -9.84 -4.91
N VAL A 692 17.62 -10.21 -5.50
CA VAL A 692 18.45 -11.34 -5.02
C VAL A 692 19.41 -10.94 -3.90
N LYS A 693 19.31 -9.73 -3.37
CA LYS A 693 20.14 -9.25 -2.26
C LYS A 693 19.24 -8.93 -1.06
N PRO A 694 19.67 -9.27 0.16
CA PRO A 694 18.98 -8.84 1.36
C PRO A 694 18.97 -7.29 1.45
N SER A 695 17.88 -6.73 1.89
CA SER A 695 17.73 -5.27 2.05
C SER A 695 16.63 -4.96 3.04
N ARG A 696 16.81 -3.94 3.87
CA ARG A 696 15.77 -3.40 4.73
C ARG A 696 14.90 -2.35 4.05
N ASN A 697 15.34 -1.85 2.89
CA ASN A 697 14.62 -0.85 2.12
C ASN A 697 13.33 -1.42 1.52
N ARG A 698 12.39 -0.52 1.25
CA ARG A 698 11.06 -0.86 0.75
C ARG A 698 10.70 0.05 -0.42
N ALA A 699 10.06 -0.51 -1.44
CA ALA A 699 9.35 0.28 -2.44
C ALA A 699 7.95 0.58 -1.91
N LYS A 700 7.51 1.83 -1.95
CA LYS A 700 6.17 2.24 -1.57
C LYS A 700 5.45 2.84 -2.78
N PHE A 701 4.27 2.30 -3.06
CA PHE A 701 3.38 2.76 -4.11
C PHE A 701 2.14 3.36 -3.43
N ASP A 702 2.03 4.68 -3.50
CA ASP A 702 0.91 5.43 -2.94
C ASP A 702 -0.04 5.88 -4.05
N TRP A 703 -1.33 5.78 -3.80
CA TRP A 703 -2.38 6.34 -4.63
C TRP A 703 -3.22 7.31 -3.79
N GLN A 704 -3.07 8.58 -4.10
CA GLN A 704 -3.76 9.67 -3.42
C GLN A 704 -4.29 10.66 -4.46
N PRO A 705 -5.43 11.31 -4.20
CA PRO A 705 -5.95 12.34 -5.10
C PRO A 705 -4.98 13.53 -5.20
N LEU A 706 -4.71 14.00 -6.42
CA LEU A 706 -3.86 15.17 -6.67
C LEU A 706 -4.63 16.50 -6.57
N THR A 707 -5.95 16.44 -6.72
CA THR A 707 -6.82 17.62 -6.83
C THR A 707 -7.44 18.06 -5.51
N ARG A 708 -7.01 17.49 -4.36
CA ARG A 708 -7.61 17.77 -3.04
C ARG A 708 -6.64 18.46 -2.12
N ASP A 709 -7.15 19.51 -1.47
CA ASP A 709 -6.40 20.33 -0.52
C ASP A 709 -6.79 20.08 0.96
N GLY A 710 -8.06 19.78 1.24
CA GLY A 710 -8.52 19.44 2.58
C GLY A 710 -7.95 18.10 3.10
N GLY A 711 -7.68 17.98 4.40
CA GLY A 711 -7.18 16.77 5.03
C GLY A 711 -5.75 16.38 4.67
N GLN A 712 -4.92 17.31 4.19
CA GLN A 712 -3.56 17.08 3.72
C GLN A 712 -2.52 17.35 4.81
N LYS A 713 -1.61 16.41 5.02
CA LYS A 713 -0.49 16.51 5.98
C LYS A 713 0.78 17.02 5.31
N LEU A 714 1.66 17.64 6.11
CA LEU A 714 3.04 17.94 5.71
C LEU A 714 3.81 16.63 5.49
N ASN A 715 4.54 16.53 4.37
CA ASN A 715 5.45 15.42 4.11
C ASN A 715 6.78 15.72 4.79
N LYS A 716 7.09 14.97 5.84
CA LYS A 716 8.37 15.08 6.56
C LYS A 716 9.42 14.20 5.90
N GLU A 717 10.67 14.63 5.85
CA GLU A 717 11.78 13.82 5.34
C GLU A 717 11.98 12.57 6.20
N HIS A 718 11.87 12.73 7.50
CA HIS A 718 11.96 11.66 8.48
C HIS A 718 10.67 11.54 9.30
N ASP A 719 10.26 10.32 9.59
CA ASP A 719 9.14 9.97 10.46
C ASP A 719 9.69 9.13 11.62
N LEU A 720 9.53 9.62 12.85
CA LEU A 720 10.12 8.96 14.03
C LEU A 720 9.59 7.53 14.25
N PHE A 721 8.32 7.26 13.87
CA PHE A 721 7.80 5.90 13.99
C PHE A 721 8.54 4.92 13.08
N SER A 722 8.90 5.34 11.87
CA SER A 722 9.71 4.54 10.94
C SER A 722 11.16 4.43 11.38
N LEU A 723 11.78 5.54 11.82
CA LEU A 723 13.17 5.56 12.28
C LEU A 723 13.39 4.69 13.51
N THR A 724 12.40 4.57 14.38
CA THR A 724 12.50 3.78 15.63
C THR A 724 11.91 2.38 15.49
N ASP A 725 11.75 1.87 14.25
CA ASP A 725 11.05 0.61 13.98
C ASP A 725 11.65 -0.58 14.76
N SER A 726 12.98 -0.67 14.88
CA SER A 726 13.65 -1.75 15.60
C SER A 726 13.28 -1.84 17.10
N ALA A 727 12.77 -0.76 17.72
CA ALA A 727 12.28 -0.79 19.09
C ALA A 727 11.02 -1.68 19.28
N SER A 728 10.18 -1.77 18.24
CA SER A 728 9.02 -2.65 18.14
C SER A 728 8.68 -2.86 16.67
N PRO A 729 9.26 -3.87 16.01
CA PRO A 729 9.25 -3.99 14.55
C PRO A 729 7.87 -4.03 13.93
N TRP A 730 7.65 -3.15 12.94
CA TRP A 730 6.55 -3.19 12.00
C TRP A 730 7.08 -3.31 10.55
N PHE A 731 7.94 -2.40 10.14
CA PHE A 731 8.48 -2.39 8.76
C PHE A 731 9.59 -3.43 8.56
N THR A 732 10.32 -3.76 9.63
CA THR A 732 11.46 -4.70 9.61
C THR A 732 11.13 -6.09 10.12
N ARG A 733 9.85 -6.47 10.16
CA ARG A 733 9.48 -7.86 10.45
C ARG A 733 10.07 -8.83 9.43
N LYS A 734 10.52 -9.97 9.91
CA LYS A 734 11.12 -11.03 9.09
C LYS A 734 10.12 -11.60 8.08
N ASN A 735 10.64 -12.07 6.95
CA ASN A 735 9.90 -12.92 6.04
C ASN A 735 9.73 -14.30 6.65
N THR A 736 8.49 -14.72 6.88
CA THR A 736 8.15 -16.02 7.47
C THR A 736 7.66 -17.02 6.42
N VAL A 737 7.72 -16.66 5.14
CA VAL A 737 7.40 -17.59 4.04
C VAL A 737 8.48 -18.66 4.00
N PRO A 738 8.13 -19.96 4.05
CA PRO A 738 9.11 -21.02 3.89
C PRO A 738 9.89 -20.86 2.58
N GLN A 739 11.19 -21.00 2.65
CA GLN A 739 11.99 -21.05 1.42
C GLN A 739 11.74 -22.37 0.72
N PRO A 740 11.67 -22.39 -0.63
CA PRO A 740 11.40 -23.60 -1.41
C PRO A 740 12.50 -24.63 -1.29
#